data_501eff4dffda9cada0538c2c7ab09c55
#
_entry.id   501eff4dffda9cada0538c2c7ab09c55
#
_cell.length_a   1.000
_cell.length_b   1.000
_cell.length_c   1.000
_cell.angle_alpha   90.00
_cell.angle_beta   90.00
_cell.angle_gamma   90.00
#
_symmetry.space_group_name_H-M   'P 1'
#
loop_
_entity.id
_entity.type
_entity.pdbx_description
1 polymer ?
#
loop_
_entity_poly.entity_id
_entity_poly.type
_entity_poly.pdbx_seq_one_letter_code
_entity_poly.pdbx_strand_id
1 'polypeptide(L)'
;GPFDKEIDKQVVAIEQNGEKEATEKTGRSGCLPWIGEGWYRTIITIPEGYSNGELIFDGAMAEPHVWVNGEDVGYWAYGYNVFALDITHATGGCKPGKHAVAVHLQNVEESSRWYPGAGIYRPVRLVLHKEKYIKTWSNFARTMMVGGIASDHATAAEARLRVSCEAVVSKHDGMSVTQTLRDASNNIVAQETHYLSDSKTTDITLAVKNAELWSPEHPYLYTLVTELKEGGKTWDVVEAKVGVRDISYSAEGFKLNGEARKFKGVCLHHDLGPLGAAFNKAAFRRQISILKDMGCDAIRTSHNVPAPWQLEICDEMGMMVMAESFDMWKYPKCKNGYARFFEQVDTESVNRDGKPWWERDITNLVLTTRNHACNIMYSIGNEIPEQSSAEGLKYSKLMQELIHRLDGTRPCTQGMDKAEGAMWSGVWQEMDVPGFNYRVHLYDKGYKNSAKGYVLGSETASTVSSRGVYKFPVEENHGKQYSDGQVSSYDLTACWWSNLPDDDWMWQDKMPWVIGEFVWTGFDYLGEPTPYDEYWPSRSSYFGIYDLAGLPKDRAYLYRVHWRPEAKTLHVLPHWTWKGREGEVTPVFVYTSYPEAELFINGKSQGRLKKMDVSMADFLENRVEERLPWGEMGKFADP
;
A
#
# COMPACT_ATOMS: atom_id res chain seq x y z
N GLY A 1 -15.18 16.05 -12.23
CA GLY A 1 -14.44 15.77 -11.04
C GLY A 1 -14.45 16.96 -10.10
N PRO A 2 -14.14 16.77 -8.84
CA PRO A 2 -14.24 17.83 -7.83
C PRO A 2 -13.23 18.98 -8.00
N PHE A 3 -12.26 18.84 -8.88
CA PHE A 3 -11.28 19.87 -9.19
C PHE A 3 -11.73 20.68 -10.41
N ASP A 4 -12.90 21.26 -10.31
CA ASP A 4 -13.42 22.15 -11.33
C ASP A 4 -13.22 23.64 -10.97
N LYS A 5 -13.73 24.52 -11.78
CA LYS A 5 -13.58 25.97 -11.63
C LYS A 5 -14.17 26.54 -10.33
N GLU A 6 -14.99 25.79 -9.62
CA GLU A 6 -15.58 26.25 -8.37
C GLU A 6 -14.60 26.12 -7.19
N ILE A 7 -13.59 25.25 -7.30
CA ILE A 7 -12.58 25.07 -6.24
C ILE A 7 -11.82 26.36 -5.95
N ASP A 8 -11.38 27.07 -6.98
CA ASP A 8 -10.62 28.31 -6.79
C ASP A 8 -11.43 29.38 -6.06
N LYS A 9 -12.72 29.45 -6.33
CA LYS A 9 -13.63 30.33 -5.60
C LYS A 9 -13.84 29.86 -4.18
N GLN A 10 -13.95 28.57 -4.02
CA GLN A 10 -14.13 27.93 -2.75
C GLN A 10 -12.91 28.10 -1.82
N VAL A 11 -11.69 28.03 -2.30
CA VAL A 11 -10.47 28.18 -1.50
C VAL A 11 -10.37 29.52 -0.78
N VAL A 12 -10.96 30.56 -1.31
CA VAL A 12 -10.89 31.93 -0.76
C VAL A 12 -12.04 32.22 0.21
N ALA A 13 -13.15 31.49 0.12
CA ALA A 13 -14.40 31.80 0.81
C ALA A 13 -15.02 30.61 1.57
N ILE A 14 -14.37 29.45 1.58
CA ILE A 14 -14.99 28.24 2.09
C ILE A 14 -14.99 28.18 3.59
N GLU A 15 -16.16 27.88 4.11
CA GLU A 15 -16.32 27.03 5.27
C GLU A 15 -16.11 25.59 4.85
N GLN A 16 -14.93 25.08 5.02
CA GLN A 16 -14.67 23.67 4.77
C GLN A 16 -14.78 22.91 6.08
N ASN A 17 -15.55 21.84 6.10
CA ASN A 17 -15.90 21.13 7.34
C ASN A 17 -16.52 22.06 8.41
N GLY A 18 -17.28 23.10 7.99
CA GLY A 18 -17.80 24.10 8.90
C GLY A 18 -16.76 25.10 9.42
N GLU A 19 -15.56 25.12 8.86
CA GLU A 19 -14.44 25.96 9.30
C GLU A 19 -14.22 27.13 8.33
N LYS A 20 -14.13 28.34 8.89
CA LYS A 20 -13.89 29.60 8.15
C LYS A 20 -12.44 30.03 8.18
N GLU A 21 -11.66 29.44 9.06
CA GLU A 21 -10.27 29.80 9.32
C GLU A 21 -9.36 28.60 9.08
N ALA A 22 -8.08 28.85 8.93
CA ALA A 22 -7.06 27.82 8.82
C ALA A 22 -6.99 27.01 10.11
N THR A 23 -7.27 25.71 10.01
CA THR A 23 -7.15 24.77 11.11
C THR A 23 -6.42 23.51 10.67
N GLU A 24 -5.96 22.74 11.65
CA GLU A 24 -5.38 21.43 11.42
C GLU A 24 -6.30 20.51 10.60
N LYS A 25 -7.61 20.60 10.81
CA LYS A 25 -8.60 19.78 10.11
C LYS A 25 -8.69 20.09 8.63
N THR A 26 -8.69 21.37 8.25
CA THR A 26 -8.71 21.79 6.85
C THR A 26 -7.45 21.39 6.10
N GLY A 27 -6.28 21.48 6.73
CA GLY A 27 -5.02 21.02 6.17
C GLY A 27 -4.99 19.51 6.01
N ARG A 28 -5.39 18.77 7.02
CA ARG A 28 -5.37 17.28 7.03
C ARG A 28 -6.23 16.67 5.94
N SER A 29 -7.41 17.18 5.70
CA SER A 29 -8.30 16.66 4.66
C SER A 29 -7.91 17.06 3.23
N GLY A 30 -6.80 17.80 3.04
CA GLY A 30 -6.39 18.30 1.73
C GLY A 30 -7.38 19.31 1.16
N CYS A 31 -8.13 20.00 2.04
CA CYS A 31 -9.17 20.96 1.65
C CYS A 31 -10.23 20.35 0.72
N LEU A 32 -10.77 19.20 1.09
CA LEU A 32 -11.86 18.55 0.34
C LEU A 32 -13.02 19.55 0.17
N PRO A 33 -13.42 19.90 -1.06
CA PRO A 33 -14.31 21.04 -1.29
C PRO A 33 -15.77 20.78 -0.90
N TRP A 34 -16.15 19.51 -0.74
CA TRP A 34 -17.51 19.17 -0.35
C TRP A 34 -17.54 17.92 0.52
N ILE A 35 -18.31 17.99 1.60
CA ILE A 35 -18.58 16.89 2.53
C ILE A 35 -20.08 16.82 2.74
N GLY A 36 -20.63 15.62 2.76
CA GLY A 36 -22.06 15.40 2.93
C GLY A 36 -22.58 14.19 2.15
N GLU A 37 -23.87 14.20 1.88
CA GLU A 37 -24.56 13.12 1.18
C GLU A 37 -24.52 13.29 -0.33
N GLY A 38 -24.38 12.17 -1.04
CA GLY A 38 -24.40 12.15 -2.50
C GLY A 38 -25.22 10.98 -3.05
N TRP A 39 -25.95 11.22 -4.12
CA TRP A 39 -26.74 10.20 -4.82
C TRP A 39 -26.27 10.00 -6.25
N TYR A 40 -25.97 8.77 -6.59
CA TYR A 40 -25.67 8.33 -7.95
C TYR A 40 -26.83 7.50 -8.49
N ARG A 41 -27.15 7.65 -9.77
CA ARG A 41 -28.16 6.84 -10.47
C ARG A 41 -27.68 6.47 -11.85
N THR A 42 -27.92 5.20 -12.23
CA THR A 42 -27.60 4.70 -13.56
C THR A 42 -28.55 3.58 -13.94
N ILE A 43 -28.49 3.17 -15.21
CA ILE A 43 -29.20 2.01 -15.74
C ILE A 43 -28.15 0.97 -16.15
N ILE A 44 -28.29 -0.23 -15.63
CA ILE A 44 -27.57 -1.41 -16.10
C ILE A 44 -28.46 -2.21 -17.04
N THR A 45 -27.86 -2.95 -17.97
CA THR A 45 -28.57 -3.85 -18.88
C THR A 45 -28.10 -5.27 -18.65
N ILE A 46 -29.05 -6.17 -18.36
CA ILE A 46 -28.79 -7.60 -18.21
C ILE A 46 -29.19 -8.28 -19.53
N PRO A 47 -28.27 -8.99 -20.21
CA PRO A 47 -28.61 -9.78 -21.40
C PRO A 47 -29.32 -11.09 -21.03
N GLU A 48 -29.81 -11.82 -22.03
CA GLU A 48 -30.39 -13.14 -21.83
C GLU A 48 -29.33 -14.19 -21.39
N GLY A 49 -29.79 -15.22 -20.66
CA GLY A 49 -28.99 -16.40 -20.35
C GLY A 49 -28.27 -16.36 -19.01
N TYR A 50 -28.54 -15.39 -18.15
CA TYR A 50 -28.02 -15.29 -16.81
C TYR A 50 -29.11 -15.49 -15.76
N SER A 51 -28.71 -16.04 -14.59
CA SER A 51 -29.63 -16.38 -13.50
C SER A 51 -29.25 -15.74 -12.17
N ASN A 52 -27.98 -15.31 -12.03
CA ASN A 52 -27.46 -14.68 -10.83
C ASN A 52 -26.61 -13.47 -11.22
N GLY A 53 -26.56 -12.46 -10.37
CA GLY A 53 -25.80 -11.25 -10.64
C GLY A 53 -25.32 -10.54 -9.40
N GLU A 54 -24.15 -9.92 -9.51
CA GLU A 54 -23.53 -9.15 -8.44
C GLU A 54 -23.07 -7.78 -8.97
N LEU A 55 -23.21 -6.74 -8.15
CA LEU A 55 -22.51 -5.48 -8.32
C LEU A 55 -21.25 -5.49 -7.42
N ILE A 56 -20.09 -5.36 -8.03
CA ILE A 56 -18.82 -5.28 -7.33
C ILE A 56 -18.31 -3.85 -7.36
N PHE A 57 -18.14 -3.26 -6.18
CA PHE A 57 -17.54 -1.95 -5.99
C PHE A 57 -16.08 -2.13 -5.57
N ASP A 58 -15.15 -1.53 -6.30
CA ASP A 58 -13.73 -1.54 -5.89
C ASP A 58 -13.43 -0.53 -4.78
N GLY A 59 -14.40 0.31 -4.44
CA GLY A 59 -14.41 1.30 -3.35
C GLY A 59 -15.33 2.47 -3.65
N ALA A 60 -15.98 2.98 -2.61
CA ALA A 60 -16.88 4.15 -2.70
C ALA A 60 -16.86 4.93 -1.37
N MET A 61 -16.59 6.22 -1.40
CA MET A 61 -16.34 7.05 -0.23
C MET A 61 -17.52 7.97 0.06
N ALA A 62 -18.26 7.72 1.11
CA ALA A 62 -18.15 6.60 2.04
C ALA A 62 -19.55 6.02 2.30
N GLU A 63 -19.57 4.92 3.06
CA GLU A 63 -20.82 4.29 3.51
C GLU A 63 -21.83 4.04 2.36
N PRO A 64 -21.41 3.39 1.27
CA PRO A 64 -22.31 3.12 0.14
C PRO A 64 -23.48 2.24 0.54
N HIS A 65 -24.70 2.75 0.30
CA HIS A 65 -25.94 2.00 0.37
C HIS A 65 -26.53 1.92 -1.05
N VAL A 66 -26.93 0.73 -1.47
CA VAL A 66 -27.24 0.45 -2.88
C VAL A 66 -28.63 -0.13 -3.04
N TRP A 67 -29.38 0.37 -4.03
CA TRP A 67 -30.70 -0.12 -4.44
C TRP A 67 -30.69 -0.48 -5.93
N VAL A 68 -31.40 -1.55 -6.25
CA VAL A 68 -31.67 -1.95 -7.63
C VAL A 68 -33.19 -2.05 -7.82
N ASN A 69 -33.73 -1.36 -8.84
CA ASN A 69 -35.15 -1.25 -9.08
C ASN A 69 -36.01 -0.76 -7.87
N GLY A 70 -35.36 -0.01 -6.98
CA GLY A 70 -35.98 0.48 -5.74
C GLY A 70 -35.91 -0.50 -4.55
N GLU A 71 -35.39 -1.69 -4.75
CA GLU A 71 -35.15 -2.70 -3.71
C GLU A 71 -33.75 -2.55 -3.15
N ASP A 72 -33.62 -2.58 -1.82
CA ASP A 72 -32.34 -2.56 -1.10
C ASP A 72 -31.54 -3.82 -1.41
N VAL A 73 -30.29 -3.67 -1.85
CA VAL A 73 -29.38 -4.77 -2.14
C VAL A 73 -28.15 -4.79 -1.22
N GLY A 74 -27.99 -3.77 -0.36
CA GLY A 74 -27.03 -3.80 0.71
C GLY A 74 -26.21 -2.53 0.93
N TYR A 75 -25.34 -2.65 1.92
CA TYR A 75 -24.50 -1.58 2.48
C TYR A 75 -23.09 -2.07 2.78
N TRP A 76 -22.12 -1.15 2.74
CA TRP A 76 -20.75 -1.41 3.19
C TRP A 76 -20.21 -0.23 3.99
N ALA A 77 -19.61 -0.47 5.16
CA ALA A 77 -19.17 0.61 6.04
C ALA A 77 -17.86 1.27 5.59
N TYR A 78 -16.87 0.48 5.15
CA TYR A 78 -15.51 0.96 4.87
C TYR A 78 -15.30 1.35 3.41
N GLY A 79 -15.20 2.65 3.15
CA GLY A 79 -15.14 3.21 1.79
C GLY A 79 -13.93 2.81 0.94
N TYR A 80 -12.88 2.28 1.54
CA TYR A 80 -11.68 1.82 0.83
C TYR A 80 -11.74 0.36 0.38
N ASN A 81 -12.68 -0.42 0.91
CA ASN A 81 -12.70 -1.85 0.65
C ASN A 81 -13.45 -2.19 -0.65
N VAL A 82 -13.07 -3.35 -1.19
CA VAL A 82 -13.82 -3.99 -2.28
C VAL A 82 -14.99 -4.78 -1.66
N PHE A 83 -16.17 -4.66 -2.24
CA PHE A 83 -17.33 -5.43 -1.79
C PHE A 83 -18.24 -5.82 -2.96
N ALA A 84 -18.94 -6.94 -2.79
CA ALA A 84 -19.91 -7.45 -3.76
C ALA A 84 -21.32 -7.47 -3.14
N LEU A 85 -22.32 -7.06 -3.91
CA LEU A 85 -23.72 -7.07 -3.52
C LEU A 85 -24.50 -7.92 -4.51
N ASP A 86 -25.23 -8.91 -4.00
CA ASP A 86 -26.12 -9.74 -4.79
C ASP A 86 -27.34 -8.93 -5.27
N ILE A 87 -27.56 -8.89 -6.59
CA ILE A 87 -28.68 -8.21 -7.22
C ILE A 87 -29.70 -9.17 -7.82
N THR A 88 -29.53 -10.47 -7.61
CA THR A 88 -30.34 -11.51 -8.24
C THR A 88 -31.82 -11.33 -7.94
N HIS A 89 -32.18 -11.15 -6.66
CA HIS A 89 -33.57 -10.96 -6.25
C HIS A 89 -34.16 -9.65 -6.82
N ALA A 90 -33.47 -8.55 -6.63
CA ALA A 90 -33.92 -7.20 -7.04
C ALA A 90 -34.04 -7.04 -8.56
N THR A 91 -33.43 -7.95 -9.34
CA THR A 91 -33.57 -8.03 -10.82
C THR A 91 -34.55 -9.10 -11.29
N GLY A 92 -35.26 -9.76 -10.35
CA GLY A 92 -36.21 -10.83 -10.66
C GLY A 92 -35.57 -12.09 -11.26
N GLY A 93 -34.39 -12.51 -10.71
CA GLY A 93 -33.59 -13.63 -11.19
C GLY A 93 -32.79 -13.27 -12.44
N CYS A 94 -32.19 -12.10 -12.46
CA CYS A 94 -31.46 -11.55 -13.61
C CYS A 94 -32.30 -11.46 -14.86
N LYS A 95 -33.57 -11.01 -14.75
CA LYS A 95 -34.47 -10.82 -15.87
C LYS A 95 -33.80 -9.94 -16.94
N PRO A 96 -33.79 -10.38 -18.23
CA PRO A 96 -33.20 -9.58 -19.28
C PRO A 96 -33.86 -8.21 -19.43
N GLY A 97 -33.09 -7.17 -19.65
CA GLY A 97 -33.58 -5.81 -19.81
C GLY A 97 -32.81 -4.77 -18.97
N LYS A 98 -33.46 -3.62 -18.82
CA LYS A 98 -32.90 -2.47 -18.12
C LYS A 98 -33.31 -2.48 -16.65
N HIS A 99 -32.34 -2.27 -15.76
CA HIS A 99 -32.53 -2.19 -14.31
C HIS A 99 -31.93 -0.89 -13.78
N ALA A 100 -32.68 -0.16 -12.97
CA ALA A 100 -32.23 1.08 -12.35
C ALA A 100 -31.36 0.77 -11.11
N VAL A 101 -30.19 1.40 -11.01
CA VAL A 101 -29.33 1.33 -9.84
C VAL A 101 -29.25 2.71 -9.20
N ALA A 102 -29.42 2.79 -7.91
CA ALA A 102 -29.17 3.99 -7.10
C ALA A 102 -28.15 3.67 -6.00
N VAL A 103 -27.24 4.61 -5.77
CA VAL A 103 -26.22 4.52 -4.71
C VAL A 103 -26.26 5.79 -3.89
N HIS A 104 -26.46 5.66 -2.60
CA HIS A 104 -26.30 6.73 -1.63
C HIS A 104 -24.93 6.63 -0.99
N LEU A 105 -24.26 7.76 -0.87
CA LEU A 105 -22.97 7.88 -0.18
C LEU A 105 -23.08 8.95 0.89
N GLN A 106 -22.46 8.69 2.04
CA GLN A 106 -22.36 9.65 3.13
C GLN A 106 -20.89 9.89 3.47
N ASN A 107 -20.33 10.98 2.98
CA ASN A 107 -18.99 11.41 3.34
C ASN A 107 -19.06 12.36 4.52
N VAL A 108 -18.43 12.00 5.63
CA VAL A 108 -18.48 12.75 6.89
C VAL A 108 -17.15 13.46 7.17
N GLU A 109 -17.25 14.56 7.91
CA GLU A 109 -16.09 15.31 8.38
C GLU A 109 -15.20 14.47 9.29
N GLU A 110 -13.88 14.77 9.32
CA GLU A 110 -12.93 14.10 10.21
C GLU A 110 -12.97 12.56 10.12
N SER A 111 -13.15 12.03 8.90
CA SER A 111 -13.20 10.59 8.65
C SER A 111 -11.83 9.94 8.46
N SER A 112 -10.78 10.75 8.15
CA SER A 112 -9.40 10.32 8.03
C SER A 112 -8.42 11.45 8.37
N ARG A 113 -7.12 11.14 8.48
CA ARG A 113 -6.06 12.12 8.72
C ARG A 113 -5.44 12.69 7.45
N TRP A 114 -5.90 12.24 6.29
CA TRP A 114 -5.47 12.68 4.95
C TRP A 114 -6.69 12.91 4.07
N TYR A 115 -6.49 13.31 2.83
CA TYR A 115 -7.55 13.46 1.84
C TYR A 115 -8.23 12.11 1.53
N PRO A 116 -9.46 11.89 1.96
CA PRO A 116 -10.14 10.60 1.77
C PRO A 116 -10.68 10.43 0.34
N GLY A 117 -10.86 11.52 -0.40
CA GLY A 117 -11.69 11.56 -1.59
C GLY A 117 -13.17 11.57 -1.25
N ALA A 118 -14.02 11.56 -2.27
CA ALA A 118 -15.47 11.49 -2.16
C ALA A 118 -16.07 10.84 -3.40
N GLY A 119 -17.21 10.18 -3.23
CA GLY A 119 -17.96 9.61 -4.33
C GLY A 119 -17.55 8.19 -4.71
N ILE A 120 -18.07 7.71 -5.84
CA ILE A 120 -17.65 6.44 -6.46
C ILE A 120 -16.32 6.72 -7.19
N TYR A 121 -15.21 6.56 -6.48
CA TYR A 121 -13.88 6.94 -6.98
C TYR A 121 -13.12 5.78 -7.61
N ARG A 122 -13.60 4.55 -7.44
CA ARG A 122 -13.07 3.31 -8.03
C ARG A 122 -14.11 2.64 -8.92
N PRO A 123 -13.73 1.73 -9.82
CA PRO A 123 -14.67 1.04 -10.72
C PRO A 123 -15.81 0.32 -10.01
N VAL A 124 -16.97 0.27 -10.68
CA VAL A 124 -18.08 -0.62 -10.34
C VAL A 124 -18.28 -1.58 -11.51
N ARG A 125 -18.39 -2.87 -11.20
CA ARG A 125 -18.52 -3.94 -12.18
C ARG A 125 -19.84 -4.69 -11.98
N LEU A 126 -20.53 -4.99 -13.09
CA LEU A 126 -21.64 -5.92 -13.12
C LEU A 126 -21.08 -7.30 -13.48
N VAL A 127 -21.20 -8.25 -12.57
CA VAL A 127 -20.80 -9.65 -12.79
C VAL A 127 -22.09 -10.49 -12.90
N LEU A 128 -22.22 -11.23 -14.00
CA LEU A 128 -23.40 -12.03 -14.27
C LEU A 128 -23.02 -13.51 -14.38
N HIS A 129 -23.79 -14.35 -13.73
CA HIS A 129 -23.58 -15.79 -13.68
C HIS A 129 -24.75 -16.56 -14.27
N LYS A 130 -24.46 -17.70 -14.90
CA LYS A 130 -25.47 -18.71 -15.23
C LYS A 130 -25.96 -19.41 -13.97
N GLU A 131 -26.84 -20.39 -14.11
CA GLU A 131 -27.34 -21.20 -12.99
C GLU A 131 -26.23 -21.90 -12.21
N LYS A 132 -25.18 -22.33 -12.92
CA LYS A 132 -24.00 -23.01 -12.34
C LYS A 132 -22.77 -22.17 -12.64
N TYR A 133 -22.02 -21.80 -11.62
CA TYR A 133 -20.89 -20.90 -11.75
C TYR A 133 -19.83 -21.08 -10.66
N ILE A 134 -18.67 -20.50 -10.86
CA ILE A 134 -17.57 -20.42 -9.90
C ILE A 134 -17.79 -19.17 -9.05
N LYS A 135 -17.89 -19.35 -7.74
CA LYS A 135 -18.17 -18.28 -6.79
C LYS A 135 -17.13 -17.18 -6.89
N THR A 136 -17.59 -15.96 -6.89
CA THR A 136 -16.75 -14.76 -6.92
C THR A 136 -15.67 -14.81 -5.83
N TRP A 137 -14.41 -14.51 -6.21
CA TRP A 137 -13.20 -14.55 -5.37
C TRP A 137 -12.84 -15.90 -4.74
N SER A 138 -13.52 -16.99 -5.09
CA SER A 138 -13.19 -18.30 -4.54
C SER A 138 -11.97 -18.94 -5.19
N ASN A 139 -11.64 -18.56 -6.44
CA ASN A 139 -10.49 -19.11 -7.15
C ASN A 139 -9.18 -18.60 -6.53
N PHE A 140 -8.36 -19.52 -6.01
CA PHE A 140 -7.13 -19.19 -5.31
C PHE A 140 -5.97 -20.10 -5.70
N ALA A 141 -4.93 -19.52 -6.31
CA ALA A 141 -3.70 -20.19 -6.71
C ALA A 141 -2.57 -19.89 -5.72
N ARG A 142 -1.96 -20.92 -5.16
CA ARG A 142 -0.86 -20.83 -4.19
C ARG A 142 0.36 -21.56 -4.72
N THR A 143 1.51 -20.93 -4.76
CA THR A 143 2.78 -21.64 -4.95
C THR A 143 3.10 -22.43 -3.69
N MET A 144 3.20 -23.75 -3.81
CA MET A 144 3.47 -24.66 -2.69
C MET A 144 4.94 -25.07 -2.64
N MET A 145 5.60 -25.10 -3.80
CA MET A 145 6.99 -25.51 -3.92
C MET A 145 7.58 -24.95 -5.19
N VAL A 146 8.82 -24.51 -5.10
CA VAL A 146 9.68 -24.18 -6.23
C VAL A 146 10.99 -24.95 -6.05
N GLY A 147 11.37 -25.73 -7.04
CA GLY A 147 12.53 -26.62 -6.96
C GLY A 147 13.51 -26.41 -8.12
N GLY A 148 14.82 -26.46 -7.84
CA GLY A 148 15.85 -26.25 -8.85
C GLY A 148 15.85 -24.85 -9.43
N ILE A 149 15.80 -23.83 -8.56
CA ILE A 149 15.87 -22.41 -8.94
C ILE A 149 17.22 -22.16 -9.63
N ALA A 150 17.18 -21.54 -10.81
CA ALA A 150 18.36 -21.18 -11.56
C ALA A 150 19.15 -20.02 -10.91
N SER A 151 20.41 -19.85 -11.27
CA SER A 151 21.28 -18.83 -10.69
C SER A 151 20.87 -17.37 -10.99
N ASP A 152 20.02 -17.17 -11.97
CA ASP A 152 19.41 -15.87 -12.30
C ASP A 152 18.13 -15.57 -11.50
N HIS A 153 17.67 -16.54 -10.69
CA HIS A 153 16.46 -16.46 -9.87
C HIS A 153 15.15 -16.17 -10.64
N ALA A 154 15.20 -16.28 -11.98
CA ALA A 154 14.05 -16.02 -12.85
C ALA A 154 13.33 -17.30 -13.30
N THR A 155 13.99 -18.46 -13.21
CA THR A 155 13.43 -19.76 -13.63
C THR A 155 13.67 -20.85 -12.59
N ALA A 156 12.86 -21.92 -12.65
CA ALA A 156 13.04 -23.09 -11.81
C ALA A 156 12.76 -24.38 -12.61
N ALA A 157 13.43 -25.48 -12.26
CA ALA A 157 13.22 -26.77 -12.91
C ALA A 157 11.78 -27.26 -12.75
N GLU A 158 11.17 -27.04 -11.59
CA GLU A 158 9.76 -27.34 -11.33
C GLU A 158 9.13 -26.38 -10.33
N ALA A 159 7.80 -26.22 -10.44
CA ALA A 159 6.98 -25.59 -9.42
C ALA A 159 5.67 -26.36 -9.25
N ARG A 160 5.09 -26.28 -8.07
CA ARG A 160 3.77 -26.83 -7.77
C ARG A 160 2.85 -25.75 -7.23
N LEU A 161 1.73 -25.57 -7.94
CA LEU A 161 0.68 -24.66 -7.55
C LEU A 161 -0.51 -25.46 -7.05
N ARG A 162 -1.02 -25.09 -5.90
CA ARG A 162 -2.30 -25.60 -5.39
C ARG A 162 -3.39 -24.60 -5.73
N VAL A 163 -4.40 -25.03 -6.47
CA VAL A 163 -5.51 -24.17 -6.92
C VAL A 163 -6.80 -24.68 -6.31
N SER A 164 -7.47 -23.81 -5.58
CA SER A 164 -8.79 -24.10 -5.00
C SER A 164 -9.84 -23.13 -5.55
N CYS A 165 -11.08 -23.63 -5.70
CA CYS A 165 -12.25 -22.79 -6.00
C CYS A 165 -13.52 -23.42 -5.41
N GLU A 166 -14.59 -22.63 -5.29
CA GLU A 166 -15.92 -23.06 -4.87
C GLU A 166 -16.89 -22.92 -6.04
N ALA A 167 -17.59 -24.02 -6.36
CA ALA A 167 -18.64 -24.03 -7.39
C ALA A 167 -20.00 -23.83 -6.75
N VAL A 168 -20.81 -22.95 -7.31
CA VAL A 168 -22.22 -22.79 -6.96
C VAL A 168 -23.04 -23.66 -7.90
N VAL A 169 -23.52 -24.79 -7.38
CA VAL A 169 -24.27 -25.82 -8.12
C VAL A 169 -25.37 -26.40 -7.25
N SER A 170 -26.49 -26.79 -7.85
CA SER A 170 -27.61 -27.43 -7.16
C SER A 170 -27.34 -28.93 -6.92
N LYS A 171 -26.67 -29.59 -7.87
CA LYS A 171 -26.23 -31.02 -7.81
C LYS A 171 -24.79 -31.12 -8.26
N HIS A 172 -24.07 -32.10 -7.73
CA HIS A 172 -22.64 -32.29 -8.00
C HIS A 172 -22.39 -33.37 -9.06
N ASP A 173 -23.31 -34.34 -9.21
CA ASP A 173 -23.14 -35.48 -10.11
C ASP A 173 -22.92 -35.02 -11.56
N GLY A 174 -21.86 -35.55 -12.16
CA GLY A 174 -21.46 -35.22 -13.52
C GLY A 174 -20.76 -33.86 -13.69
N MET A 175 -20.56 -33.10 -12.60
CA MET A 175 -19.84 -31.84 -12.63
C MET A 175 -18.34 -32.05 -12.47
N SER A 176 -17.55 -31.23 -13.15
CA SER A 176 -16.08 -31.17 -12.99
C SER A 176 -15.56 -29.75 -13.08
N VAL A 177 -14.43 -29.53 -12.43
CA VAL A 177 -13.63 -28.29 -12.56
C VAL A 177 -12.31 -28.66 -13.23
N THR A 178 -12.00 -27.98 -14.33
CA THR A 178 -10.71 -28.06 -15.02
C THR A 178 -9.91 -26.81 -14.74
N GLN A 179 -8.70 -26.98 -14.21
CA GLN A 179 -7.73 -25.90 -14.01
C GLN A 179 -6.66 -26.00 -15.08
N THR A 180 -6.50 -24.97 -15.89
CA THR A 180 -5.50 -24.89 -16.96
C THR A 180 -4.59 -23.70 -16.72
N LEU A 181 -3.29 -23.92 -16.62
CA LEU A 181 -2.29 -22.87 -16.55
C LEU A 181 -1.65 -22.67 -17.93
N ARG A 182 -1.65 -21.42 -18.40
CA ARG A 182 -1.10 -21.03 -19.69
C ARG A 182 0.07 -20.06 -19.50
N ASP A 183 1.08 -20.21 -20.34
CA ASP A 183 2.21 -19.28 -20.42
C ASP A 183 1.83 -17.94 -21.13
N ALA A 184 2.77 -17.01 -21.21
CA ALA A 184 2.59 -15.73 -21.90
C ALA A 184 2.30 -15.87 -23.41
N SER A 185 2.68 -17.01 -24.01
CA SER A 185 2.40 -17.36 -25.41
C SER A 185 1.09 -18.14 -25.57
N ASN A 186 0.32 -18.27 -24.50
CA ASN A 186 -0.97 -19.00 -24.44
C ASN A 186 -0.84 -20.54 -24.59
N ASN A 187 0.37 -21.11 -24.44
CA ASN A 187 0.54 -22.56 -24.41
C ASN A 187 0.10 -23.13 -23.06
N ILE A 188 -0.48 -24.32 -23.06
CA ILE A 188 -0.81 -25.04 -21.82
C ILE A 188 0.47 -25.59 -21.22
N VAL A 189 0.81 -25.15 -19.99
CA VAL A 189 1.98 -25.63 -19.25
C VAL A 189 1.61 -26.63 -18.14
N ALA A 190 0.38 -26.56 -17.66
CA ALA A 190 -0.18 -27.58 -16.75
C ALA A 190 -1.71 -27.58 -16.87
N GLN A 191 -2.32 -28.75 -16.71
CA GLN A 191 -3.77 -28.89 -16.70
C GLN A 191 -4.17 -30.10 -15.86
N GLU A 192 -5.20 -29.95 -15.02
CA GLU A 192 -5.79 -30.99 -14.22
C GLU A 192 -7.31 -30.83 -14.13
N THR A 193 -8.02 -31.94 -13.99
CA THR A 193 -9.48 -31.95 -13.86
C THR A 193 -9.88 -32.69 -12.60
N HIS A 194 -10.77 -32.09 -11.83
CA HIS A 194 -11.37 -32.69 -10.63
C HIS A 194 -12.88 -32.84 -10.81
N TYR A 195 -13.40 -34.03 -10.54
CA TYR A 195 -14.84 -34.29 -10.54
C TYR A 195 -15.42 -33.98 -9.18
N LEU A 196 -16.48 -33.15 -9.16
CA LEU A 196 -17.20 -32.81 -7.92
C LEU A 196 -17.97 -34.05 -7.44
N SER A 197 -17.79 -34.40 -6.18
CA SER A 197 -18.54 -35.50 -5.53
C SER A 197 -19.40 -34.92 -4.39
N ASP A 198 -18.89 -34.92 -3.17
CA ASP A 198 -19.63 -34.50 -1.99
C ASP A 198 -19.32 -33.04 -1.57
N SER A 199 -18.35 -32.40 -2.25
CA SER A 199 -17.91 -31.04 -1.94
C SER A 199 -18.09 -30.10 -3.13
N LYS A 200 -18.52 -28.88 -2.85
CA LYS A 200 -18.56 -27.76 -3.82
C LYS A 200 -17.19 -27.12 -4.00
N THR A 201 -16.24 -27.43 -3.12
CA THR A 201 -14.88 -26.88 -3.16
C THR A 201 -13.93 -27.89 -3.79
N THR A 202 -13.12 -27.43 -4.72
CA THR A 202 -12.03 -28.21 -5.31
C THR A 202 -10.68 -27.75 -4.78
N ASP A 203 -9.70 -28.65 -4.81
CA ASP A 203 -8.32 -28.40 -4.42
C ASP A 203 -7.40 -29.24 -5.32
N ILE A 204 -6.84 -28.61 -6.33
CA ILE A 204 -6.10 -29.23 -7.41
C ILE A 204 -4.64 -28.80 -7.37
N THR A 205 -3.71 -29.74 -7.58
CA THR A 205 -2.28 -29.42 -7.70
C THR A 205 -1.87 -29.44 -9.18
N LEU A 206 -1.36 -28.31 -9.66
CA LEU A 206 -0.74 -28.17 -10.98
C LEU A 206 0.78 -28.28 -10.85
N ALA A 207 1.39 -29.18 -11.61
CA ALA A 207 2.84 -29.32 -11.69
C ALA A 207 3.36 -28.61 -12.95
N VAL A 208 4.24 -27.64 -12.77
CA VAL A 208 4.83 -26.83 -13.84
C VAL A 208 6.30 -27.17 -13.98
N LYS A 209 6.70 -27.63 -15.15
CA LYS A 209 8.12 -27.88 -15.49
C LYS A 209 8.70 -26.63 -16.15
N ASN A 210 9.98 -26.36 -15.90
CA ASN A 210 10.67 -25.18 -16.39
C ASN A 210 9.85 -23.91 -16.12
N ALA A 211 9.53 -23.70 -14.84
CA ALA A 211 8.68 -22.61 -14.42
C ALA A 211 9.39 -21.26 -14.50
N GLU A 212 8.74 -20.28 -15.12
CA GLU A 212 9.12 -18.87 -15.04
C GLU A 212 8.67 -18.29 -13.68
N LEU A 213 9.57 -17.60 -13.00
CA LEU A 213 9.31 -17.06 -11.66
C LEU A 213 9.05 -15.56 -11.72
N TRP A 214 8.11 -15.10 -10.91
CA TRP A 214 7.83 -13.68 -10.75
C TRP A 214 8.81 -13.01 -9.78
N SER A 215 9.37 -11.88 -10.19
CA SER A 215 10.13 -10.96 -9.33
C SER A 215 9.98 -9.51 -9.82
N PRO A 216 10.44 -8.50 -9.08
CA PRO A 216 10.51 -7.11 -9.56
C PRO A 216 11.29 -6.92 -10.85
N GLU A 217 12.32 -7.73 -11.07
CA GLU A 217 13.17 -7.72 -12.25
C GLU A 217 12.59 -8.56 -13.41
N HIS A 218 11.80 -9.59 -13.06
CA HIS A 218 11.18 -10.52 -14.02
C HIS A 218 9.70 -10.74 -13.68
N PRO A 219 8.81 -9.76 -13.98
CA PRO A 219 7.40 -9.81 -13.57
C PRO A 219 6.56 -10.74 -14.46
N TYR A 220 6.94 -12.02 -14.51
CA TYR A 220 6.29 -13.01 -15.36
C TYR A 220 4.97 -13.49 -14.78
N LEU A 221 3.92 -13.48 -15.60
CA LEU A 221 2.57 -13.89 -15.21
C LEU A 221 2.03 -14.98 -16.13
N TYR A 222 1.52 -16.03 -15.51
CA TYR A 222 0.69 -17.03 -16.17
C TYR A 222 -0.77 -16.60 -16.21
N THR A 223 -1.54 -17.25 -17.09
CA THR A 223 -3.00 -17.17 -17.06
C THR A 223 -3.56 -18.48 -16.55
N LEU A 224 -4.22 -18.43 -15.40
CA LEU A 224 -4.99 -19.54 -14.86
C LEU A 224 -6.41 -19.46 -15.40
N VAL A 225 -6.86 -20.52 -16.08
CA VAL A 225 -8.22 -20.66 -16.60
C VAL A 225 -8.92 -21.76 -15.79
N THR A 226 -9.99 -21.39 -15.13
CA THR A 226 -10.85 -22.32 -14.35
C THR A 226 -12.16 -22.50 -15.08
N GLU A 227 -12.47 -23.74 -15.48
CA GLU A 227 -13.69 -24.08 -16.21
C GLU A 227 -14.57 -25.01 -15.37
N LEU A 228 -15.83 -24.65 -15.21
CA LEU A 228 -16.87 -25.49 -14.63
C LEU A 228 -17.63 -26.21 -15.74
N LYS A 229 -17.65 -27.55 -15.73
CA LYS A 229 -18.22 -28.39 -16.80
C LYS A 229 -19.23 -29.41 -16.26
N GLU A 230 -20.17 -29.79 -17.11
CA GLU A 230 -21.10 -30.89 -16.88
C GLU A 230 -21.32 -31.64 -18.20
N GLY A 231 -21.00 -32.93 -18.23
CA GLY A 231 -21.23 -33.77 -19.41
C GLY A 231 -20.62 -33.19 -20.72
N GLY A 232 -19.47 -32.51 -20.63
CA GLY A 232 -18.80 -31.85 -21.75
C GLY A 232 -19.31 -30.42 -22.07
N LYS A 233 -20.39 -29.96 -21.44
CA LYS A 233 -20.86 -28.57 -21.55
C LYS A 233 -20.12 -27.68 -20.56
N THR A 234 -19.54 -26.56 -21.01
CA THR A 234 -18.98 -25.51 -20.16
C THR A 234 -20.08 -24.59 -19.64
N TRP A 235 -20.19 -24.50 -18.32
CA TRP A 235 -21.14 -23.63 -17.65
C TRP A 235 -20.53 -22.26 -17.33
N ASP A 236 -19.31 -22.26 -16.81
CA ASP A 236 -18.63 -21.02 -16.43
C ASP A 236 -17.13 -21.11 -16.68
N VAL A 237 -16.50 -19.96 -16.92
CA VAL A 237 -15.06 -19.81 -17.12
C VAL A 237 -14.59 -18.57 -16.37
N VAL A 238 -13.60 -18.76 -15.50
CA VAL A 238 -12.95 -17.67 -14.76
C VAL A 238 -11.47 -17.65 -15.12
N GLU A 239 -10.95 -16.51 -15.48
CA GLU A 239 -9.53 -16.31 -15.75
C GLU A 239 -8.89 -15.41 -14.69
N ALA A 240 -7.66 -15.74 -14.31
CA ALA A 240 -6.86 -14.95 -13.39
C ALA A 240 -5.39 -14.91 -13.85
N LYS A 241 -4.74 -13.76 -13.69
CA LYS A 241 -3.28 -13.68 -13.81
C LYS A 241 -2.66 -14.14 -12.50
N VAL A 242 -1.66 -15.01 -12.57
CA VAL A 242 -0.95 -15.56 -11.42
C VAL A 242 0.54 -15.60 -11.67
N GLY A 243 1.33 -15.19 -10.68
CA GLY A 243 2.79 -15.32 -10.71
C GLY A 243 3.25 -16.46 -9.81
N VAL A 244 4.21 -17.23 -10.31
CA VAL A 244 4.87 -18.29 -9.53
C VAL A 244 6.08 -17.70 -8.84
N ARG A 245 6.18 -17.83 -7.54
CA ARG A 245 7.32 -17.34 -6.77
C ARG A 245 7.47 -18.10 -5.45
N ASP A 246 8.67 -18.08 -4.92
CA ASP A 246 8.98 -18.52 -3.57
C ASP A 246 9.32 -17.30 -2.71
N ILE A 247 8.64 -17.16 -1.57
CA ILE A 247 8.92 -16.12 -0.57
C ILE A 247 9.19 -16.77 0.78
N SER A 248 10.24 -16.34 1.44
CA SER A 248 10.54 -16.81 2.79
C SER A 248 11.05 -15.68 3.69
N TYR A 249 10.70 -15.78 4.96
CA TYR A 249 11.11 -14.90 6.04
C TYR A 249 11.75 -15.75 7.13
N SER A 250 12.99 -15.45 7.49
CA SER A 250 13.75 -16.21 8.48
C SER A 250 14.77 -15.32 9.19
N ALA A 251 15.52 -15.86 10.13
CA ALA A 251 16.63 -15.17 10.75
C ALA A 251 17.74 -14.73 9.76
N GLU A 252 17.74 -15.29 8.55
CA GLU A 252 18.62 -14.88 7.45
C GLU A 252 18.04 -13.70 6.64
N GLY A 253 16.87 -13.18 7.02
CA GLY A 253 16.17 -12.09 6.36
C GLY A 253 15.06 -12.55 5.41
N PHE A 254 14.69 -11.68 4.49
CA PHE A 254 13.73 -11.94 3.41
C PHE A 254 14.43 -12.51 2.17
N LYS A 255 13.86 -13.58 1.60
CA LYS A 255 14.30 -14.13 0.32
C LYS A 255 13.13 -14.20 -0.65
N LEU A 256 13.39 -13.82 -1.89
CA LEU A 256 12.49 -14.01 -3.03
C LEU A 256 13.19 -14.92 -4.05
N ASN A 257 12.54 -16.04 -4.39
CA ASN A 257 13.10 -17.05 -5.29
C ASN A 257 14.52 -17.51 -4.87
N GLY A 258 14.74 -17.66 -3.55
CA GLY A 258 16.02 -18.03 -2.98
C GLY A 258 17.07 -16.91 -2.89
N GLU A 259 16.84 -15.77 -3.52
CA GLU A 259 17.70 -14.60 -3.43
C GLU A 259 17.40 -13.78 -2.18
N ALA A 260 18.42 -13.54 -1.35
CA ALA A 260 18.31 -12.66 -0.19
C ALA A 260 18.25 -11.19 -0.64
N ARG A 261 17.25 -10.45 -0.15
CA ARG A 261 17.08 -9.04 -0.48
C ARG A 261 16.44 -8.26 0.66
N LYS A 262 16.59 -6.95 0.62
CA LYS A 262 15.91 -6.02 1.52
C LYS A 262 14.91 -5.20 0.74
N PHE A 263 13.79 -4.86 1.37
CA PHE A 263 12.81 -3.97 0.75
C PHE A 263 13.39 -2.56 0.62
N LYS A 264 13.35 -2.04 -0.59
CA LYS A 264 13.60 -0.64 -0.93
C LYS A 264 12.24 0.00 -1.20
N GLY A 265 11.47 0.17 -0.14
CA GLY A 265 10.06 0.47 -0.21
C GLY A 265 9.71 1.91 0.09
N VAL A 266 8.53 2.33 -0.38
CA VAL A 266 7.90 3.59 -0.02
C VAL A 266 6.44 3.38 0.38
N CYS A 267 5.94 4.23 1.28
CA CYS A 267 4.52 4.34 1.58
C CYS A 267 3.83 5.20 0.51
N LEU A 268 2.62 4.81 0.11
CA LEU A 268 1.78 5.54 -0.82
C LEU A 268 0.36 5.67 -0.26
N HIS A 269 -0.18 6.87 -0.24
CA HIS A 269 -1.62 7.09 -0.13
C HIS A 269 -2.34 6.73 -1.42
N HIS A 270 -3.66 6.63 -1.37
CA HIS A 270 -4.48 6.18 -2.49
C HIS A 270 -4.76 7.25 -3.55
N ASP A 271 -4.42 8.52 -3.28
CA ASP A 271 -4.58 9.60 -4.25
C ASP A 271 -3.51 9.54 -5.35
N LEU A 272 -3.83 10.15 -6.47
CA LEU A 272 -2.97 10.24 -7.65
C LEU A 272 -2.52 11.70 -7.88
N GLY A 273 -2.14 12.37 -6.80
CA GLY A 273 -1.70 13.76 -6.81
C GLY A 273 -2.80 14.71 -7.33
N PRO A 274 -2.54 15.49 -8.38
CA PRO A 274 -3.52 16.47 -8.89
C PRO A 274 -4.85 15.87 -9.38
N LEU A 275 -4.91 14.55 -9.59
CA LEU A 275 -6.14 13.84 -9.97
C LEU A 275 -7.01 13.48 -8.75
N GLY A 276 -6.50 13.68 -7.53
CA GLY A 276 -7.17 13.23 -6.31
C GLY A 276 -7.31 11.71 -6.27
N ALA A 277 -8.36 11.21 -5.64
CA ALA A 277 -8.62 9.76 -5.51
C ALA A 277 -9.24 9.12 -6.77
N ALA A 278 -9.48 9.87 -7.84
CA ALA A 278 -10.13 9.37 -9.03
C ALA A 278 -9.32 8.27 -9.72
N PHE A 279 -9.99 7.17 -10.05
CA PHE A 279 -9.40 6.04 -10.75
C PHE A 279 -8.67 6.44 -12.04
N ASN A 280 -7.38 6.11 -12.17
CA ASN A 280 -6.59 6.33 -13.37
C ASN A 280 -5.38 5.40 -13.46
N LYS A 281 -5.50 4.32 -14.23
CA LYS A 281 -4.41 3.33 -14.43
C LYS A 281 -3.13 3.94 -15.01
N ALA A 282 -3.24 4.89 -15.93
CA ALA A 282 -2.06 5.49 -16.57
C ALA A 282 -1.26 6.35 -15.58
N ALA A 283 -1.94 7.11 -14.71
CA ALA A 283 -1.28 7.89 -13.67
C ALA A 283 -0.55 7.00 -12.67
N PHE A 284 -1.16 5.91 -12.24
CA PHE A 284 -0.52 4.97 -11.31
C PHE A 284 0.66 4.24 -11.96
N ARG A 285 0.53 3.79 -13.22
CA ARG A 285 1.68 3.24 -13.98
C ARG A 285 2.85 4.21 -14.05
N ARG A 286 2.57 5.50 -14.24
CA ARG A 286 3.60 6.54 -14.21
C ARG A 286 4.26 6.63 -12.83
N GLN A 287 3.50 6.61 -11.73
CA GLN A 287 4.06 6.61 -10.38
C GLN A 287 4.97 5.39 -10.17
N ILE A 288 4.52 4.18 -10.49
CA ILE A 288 5.35 2.96 -10.38
C ILE A 288 6.60 3.05 -11.24
N SER A 289 6.52 3.57 -12.48
CA SER A 289 7.69 3.74 -13.35
C SER A 289 8.73 4.70 -12.74
N ILE A 290 8.28 5.82 -12.16
CA ILE A 290 9.14 6.79 -11.48
C ILE A 290 9.85 6.15 -10.28
N LEU A 291 9.11 5.40 -9.45
CA LEU A 291 9.68 4.71 -8.29
C LEU A 291 10.72 3.65 -8.70
N LYS A 292 10.44 2.85 -9.72
CA LYS A 292 11.39 1.86 -10.24
C LYS A 292 12.66 2.52 -10.81
N ASP A 293 12.55 3.67 -11.47
CA ASP A 293 13.72 4.40 -11.96
C ASP A 293 14.62 4.89 -10.82
N MET A 294 14.05 5.20 -9.68
CA MET A 294 14.80 5.53 -8.47
C MET A 294 15.47 4.31 -7.81
N GLY A 295 15.02 3.09 -8.12
CA GLY A 295 15.49 1.84 -7.51
C GLY A 295 14.56 1.29 -6.42
N CYS A 296 13.36 1.85 -6.28
CA CYS A 296 12.31 1.33 -5.40
C CYS A 296 11.78 0.00 -5.96
N ASP A 297 11.61 -1.01 -5.10
CA ASP A 297 11.10 -2.34 -5.47
C ASP A 297 9.85 -2.76 -4.68
N ALA A 298 9.38 -1.93 -3.73
CA ALA A 298 8.22 -2.23 -2.91
C ALA A 298 7.39 -0.99 -2.58
N ILE A 299 6.08 -1.18 -2.39
CA ILE A 299 5.17 -0.15 -1.87
C ILE A 299 4.36 -0.69 -0.68
N ARG A 300 4.04 0.18 0.27
CA ARG A 300 3.04 -0.03 1.31
C ARG A 300 1.83 0.82 1.03
N THR A 301 0.63 0.22 1.00
CA THR A 301 -0.62 0.93 0.71
C THR A 301 -1.16 1.59 1.98
N SER A 302 -0.64 2.75 2.30
CA SER A 302 -0.91 3.49 3.54
C SER A 302 -2.21 4.27 3.47
N HIS A 303 -3.09 4.20 4.41
CA HIS A 303 -3.25 3.20 5.46
C HIS A 303 -4.61 2.56 5.25
N ASN A 304 -4.80 1.93 4.10
CA ASN A 304 -6.11 1.41 3.67
C ASN A 304 -5.96 0.33 2.58
N VAL A 305 -7.07 -0.36 2.33
CA VAL A 305 -7.12 -1.43 1.33
C VAL A 305 -6.80 -0.91 -0.08
N PRO A 306 -5.83 -1.53 -0.79
CA PRO A 306 -5.51 -1.15 -2.17
C PRO A 306 -6.65 -1.51 -3.12
N ALA A 307 -6.78 -0.77 -4.21
CA ALA A 307 -7.67 -1.15 -5.30
C ALA A 307 -7.11 -2.36 -6.08
N PRO A 308 -7.95 -3.28 -6.58
CA PRO A 308 -7.50 -4.44 -7.36
C PRO A 308 -6.61 -4.05 -8.55
N TRP A 309 -6.99 -3.02 -9.30
CA TRP A 309 -6.21 -2.54 -10.44
C TRP A 309 -4.81 -2.01 -10.09
N GLN A 310 -4.59 -1.56 -8.85
CA GLN A 310 -3.24 -1.18 -8.38
C GLN A 310 -2.35 -2.41 -8.26
N LEU A 311 -2.89 -3.50 -7.72
CA LEU A 311 -2.16 -4.76 -7.62
C LEU A 311 -1.93 -5.41 -9.00
N GLU A 312 -2.90 -5.34 -9.92
CA GLU A 312 -2.71 -5.76 -11.32
C GLU A 312 -1.50 -5.05 -11.94
N ILE A 313 -1.40 -3.73 -11.76
CA ILE A 313 -0.27 -2.93 -12.28
C ILE A 313 1.04 -3.30 -11.60
N CYS A 314 1.03 -3.53 -10.29
CA CYS A 314 2.22 -3.96 -9.55
C CYS A 314 2.69 -5.37 -9.97
N ASP A 315 1.75 -6.30 -10.24
CA ASP A 315 2.06 -7.61 -10.82
C ASP A 315 2.75 -7.49 -12.18
N GLU A 316 2.18 -6.67 -13.07
CA GLU A 316 2.67 -6.48 -14.45
C GLU A 316 4.00 -5.71 -14.51
N MET A 317 4.22 -4.77 -13.62
CA MET A 317 5.41 -3.91 -13.62
C MET A 317 6.52 -4.40 -12.69
N GLY A 318 6.27 -5.41 -11.86
CA GLY A 318 7.24 -5.92 -10.89
C GLY A 318 7.47 -4.94 -9.74
N MET A 319 6.44 -4.72 -8.90
CA MET A 319 6.53 -3.92 -7.68
C MET A 319 5.93 -4.73 -6.53
N MET A 320 6.73 -5.08 -5.53
CA MET A 320 6.23 -5.77 -4.35
C MET A 320 5.26 -4.89 -3.57
N VAL A 321 4.28 -5.49 -2.92
CA VAL A 321 3.24 -4.76 -2.17
C VAL A 321 3.08 -5.32 -0.77
N MET A 322 3.11 -4.44 0.22
CA MET A 322 2.55 -4.67 1.55
C MET A 322 1.12 -4.11 1.53
N ALA A 323 0.13 -5.00 1.44
CA ALA A 323 -1.28 -4.60 1.41
C ALA A 323 -1.76 -4.31 2.85
N GLU A 324 -2.13 -3.06 3.12
CA GLU A 324 -2.55 -2.61 4.45
C GLU A 324 -4.07 -2.47 4.55
N SER A 325 -4.60 -2.72 5.75
CA SER A 325 -6.02 -2.68 6.04
C SER A 325 -6.49 -1.36 6.65
N PHE A 326 -5.98 -1.00 7.83
CA PHE A 326 -6.54 0.05 8.68
C PHE A 326 -5.51 1.01 9.25
N ASP A 327 -5.88 2.28 9.40
CA ASP A 327 -5.13 3.27 10.17
C ASP A 327 -5.48 3.25 11.66
N MET A 328 -6.63 2.73 12.01
CA MET A 328 -7.12 2.63 13.39
C MET A 328 -8.04 1.43 13.55
N TRP A 329 -8.13 0.92 14.79
CA TRP A 329 -9.08 -0.13 15.15
C TRP A 329 -10.23 0.46 15.96
N LYS A 330 -10.34 0.11 17.23
CA LYS A 330 -11.42 0.49 18.12
C LYS A 330 -11.29 1.92 18.65
N TYR A 331 -10.05 2.37 18.93
CA TYR A 331 -9.82 3.73 19.41
C TYR A 331 -9.55 4.69 18.24
N PRO A 332 -10.31 5.80 18.18
CA PRO A 332 -10.23 6.69 17.02
C PRO A 332 -8.96 7.54 17.04
N LYS A 333 -8.35 7.74 15.88
CA LYS A 333 -7.33 8.78 15.60
C LYS A 333 -7.98 10.05 15.04
N CYS A 334 -9.18 9.95 14.52
CA CYS A 334 -10.02 11.07 14.09
C CYS A 334 -11.47 10.78 14.46
N LYS A 335 -12.28 11.83 14.64
CA LYS A 335 -13.60 11.77 15.27
C LYS A 335 -14.56 10.80 14.60
N ASN A 336 -14.63 10.81 13.26
CA ASN A 336 -15.55 10.01 12.48
C ASN A 336 -14.81 8.92 11.67
N GLY A 337 -13.63 8.49 12.15
CA GLY A 337 -12.85 7.45 11.51
C GLY A 337 -13.46 6.05 11.60
N TYR A 338 -12.75 5.08 11.05
CA TYR A 338 -13.19 3.68 10.97
C TYR A 338 -13.47 3.05 12.33
N ALA A 339 -12.89 3.56 13.42
CA ALA A 339 -13.08 3.05 14.77
C ALA A 339 -14.56 2.93 15.18
N ARG A 340 -15.43 3.77 14.65
CA ARG A 340 -16.88 3.72 14.90
C ARG A 340 -17.55 2.46 14.35
N PHE A 341 -16.94 1.77 13.40
CA PHE A 341 -17.45 0.53 12.81
C PHE A 341 -16.75 -0.72 13.31
N PHE A 342 -15.52 -0.63 13.74
CA PHE A 342 -14.60 -1.75 13.91
C PHE A 342 -15.22 -3.01 14.54
N GLU A 343 -15.82 -2.89 15.73
CA GLU A 343 -16.48 -4.00 16.43
C GLU A 343 -17.98 -4.13 16.11
N GLN A 344 -18.56 -3.18 15.37
CA GLN A 344 -19.99 -3.23 15.09
C GLN A 344 -20.35 -4.40 14.19
N VAL A 345 -21.46 -5.04 14.53
CA VAL A 345 -22.11 -6.06 13.70
C VAL A 345 -23.27 -5.39 12.98
N ASP A 346 -23.28 -5.48 11.66
CA ASP A 346 -24.39 -4.99 10.87
C ASP A 346 -25.65 -5.83 11.13
N THR A 347 -26.71 -5.18 11.63
CA THR A 347 -27.98 -5.83 11.98
C THR A 347 -29.13 -5.41 11.07
N GLU A 348 -28.91 -4.42 10.21
CA GLU A 348 -29.97 -3.74 9.45
C GLU A 348 -29.95 -4.06 7.98
N SER A 349 -28.77 -4.07 7.35
CA SER A 349 -28.68 -4.25 5.90
C SER A 349 -29.04 -5.68 5.44
N VAL A 350 -29.48 -5.80 4.21
CA VAL A 350 -29.88 -7.09 3.63
C VAL A 350 -28.71 -8.05 3.42
N ASN A 351 -27.50 -7.51 3.28
CA ASN A 351 -26.26 -8.28 3.11
C ASN A 351 -25.52 -8.53 4.42
N ARG A 352 -26.17 -8.37 5.58
CA ARG A 352 -25.59 -8.71 6.88
C ARG A 352 -25.24 -10.20 6.98
N ASP A 353 -24.17 -10.51 7.70
CA ASP A 353 -23.68 -11.88 7.88
C ASP A 353 -23.39 -12.24 9.36
N GLY A 354 -23.75 -11.35 10.28
CA GLY A 354 -23.55 -11.53 11.71
C GLY A 354 -22.11 -11.34 12.19
N LYS A 355 -21.23 -10.85 11.33
CA LYS A 355 -19.82 -10.61 11.65
C LYS A 355 -19.54 -9.14 11.90
N PRO A 356 -18.55 -8.82 12.76
CA PRO A 356 -18.08 -7.45 12.94
C PRO A 356 -17.40 -6.93 11.66
N TRP A 357 -17.42 -5.61 11.48
CA TRP A 357 -16.88 -5.01 10.26
C TRP A 357 -15.39 -5.31 10.06
N TRP A 358 -14.57 -5.36 11.12
CA TRP A 358 -13.14 -5.71 10.97
C TRP A 358 -12.95 -7.11 10.33
N GLU A 359 -13.79 -8.09 10.66
CA GLU A 359 -13.70 -9.43 10.09
C GLU A 359 -14.14 -9.46 8.62
N ARG A 360 -15.22 -8.72 8.30
CA ARG A 360 -15.70 -8.57 6.92
C ARG A 360 -14.65 -7.89 6.04
N ASP A 361 -14.06 -6.80 6.53
CA ASP A 361 -13.09 -6.00 5.79
C ASP A 361 -11.76 -6.74 5.58
N ILE A 362 -11.23 -7.40 6.60
CA ILE A 362 -10.03 -8.27 6.46
C ILE A 362 -10.31 -9.43 5.50
N THR A 363 -11.50 -10.05 5.59
CA THR A 363 -11.88 -11.13 4.67
C THR A 363 -11.84 -10.65 3.22
N ASN A 364 -12.45 -9.53 2.91
CA ASN A 364 -12.46 -8.99 1.54
C ASN A 364 -11.07 -8.55 1.08
N LEU A 365 -10.27 -7.92 1.95
CA LEU A 365 -8.87 -7.61 1.66
C LEU A 365 -8.13 -8.86 1.18
N VAL A 366 -8.19 -9.95 1.94
CA VAL A 366 -7.47 -11.17 1.59
C VAL A 366 -8.01 -11.82 0.32
N LEU A 367 -9.34 -11.99 0.21
CA LEU A 367 -9.96 -12.64 -0.94
C LEU A 367 -9.65 -11.91 -2.27
N THR A 368 -9.55 -10.58 -2.24
CA THR A 368 -9.30 -9.78 -3.44
C THR A 368 -7.82 -9.59 -3.76
N THR A 369 -6.91 -9.87 -2.81
CA THR A 369 -5.47 -9.63 -3.00
C THR A 369 -4.61 -10.89 -3.04
N ARG A 370 -5.09 -12.03 -2.56
CA ARG A 370 -4.28 -13.24 -2.38
C ARG A 370 -3.76 -13.89 -3.66
N ASN A 371 -4.37 -13.62 -4.85
CA ASN A 371 -3.88 -14.13 -6.13
C ASN A 371 -2.75 -13.29 -6.73
N HIS A 372 -2.54 -12.06 -6.24
CA HIS A 372 -1.52 -11.17 -6.78
C HIS A 372 -0.12 -11.57 -6.33
N ALA A 373 0.77 -11.82 -7.29
CA ALA A 373 2.15 -12.18 -7.03
C ALA A 373 2.91 -11.06 -6.30
N CYS A 374 2.59 -9.82 -6.61
CA CYS A 374 3.19 -8.64 -6.00
C CYS A 374 2.89 -8.53 -4.49
N ASN A 375 1.74 -9.01 -4.02
CA ASN A 375 1.40 -8.96 -2.60
C ASN A 375 2.28 -9.95 -1.82
N ILE A 376 3.20 -9.43 -1.02
CA ILE A 376 4.20 -10.22 -0.28
C ILE A 376 3.93 -10.26 1.23
N MET A 377 3.07 -9.39 1.73
CA MET A 377 2.79 -9.22 3.16
C MET A 377 1.47 -8.52 3.36
N TYR A 378 0.77 -8.82 4.45
CA TYR A 378 -0.41 -8.08 4.92
C TYR A 378 -0.06 -7.23 6.12
N SER A 379 -0.45 -5.95 6.11
CA SER A 379 -0.39 -5.10 7.30
C SER A 379 -1.78 -4.95 7.90
N ILE A 380 -1.94 -5.34 9.16
CA ILE A 380 -3.23 -5.33 9.85
C ILE A 380 -3.55 -4.01 10.54
N GLY A 381 -2.61 -3.07 10.55
CA GLY A 381 -2.85 -1.76 11.13
C GLY A 381 -1.63 -0.86 11.18
N ASN A 382 -1.89 0.43 11.25
CA ASN A 382 -0.89 1.48 11.35
C ASN A 382 -1.00 2.20 12.70
N GLU A 383 0.10 2.20 13.49
CA GLU A 383 0.22 2.98 14.73
C GLU A 383 -1.03 2.87 15.63
N ILE A 384 -1.53 1.66 15.73
CA ILE A 384 -2.79 1.39 16.42
C ILE A 384 -2.70 1.86 17.88
N PRO A 385 -3.63 2.68 18.36
CA PRO A 385 -3.60 3.15 19.73
C PRO A 385 -3.52 2.03 20.79
N GLU A 386 -4.14 0.89 20.50
CA GLU A 386 -4.21 -0.30 21.36
C GLU A 386 -2.92 -1.13 21.40
N GLN A 387 -1.91 -0.86 20.58
CA GLN A 387 -0.70 -1.70 20.44
C GLN A 387 0.03 -1.98 21.76
N SER A 388 -0.16 -1.14 22.78
CA SER A 388 0.44 -1.29 24.11
C SER A 388 -0.52 -1.92 25.14
N SER A 389 -1.51 -2.70 24.69
CA SER A 389 -2.54 -3.26 25.57
C SER A 389 -2.86 -4.72 25.27
N ALA A 390 -3.54 -5.37 26.23
CA ALA A 390 -4.06 -6.73 26.04
C ALA A 390 -5.13 -6.81 24.94
N GLU A 391 -5.88 -5.73 24.72
CA GLU A 391 -6.86 -5.64 23.65
C GLU A 391 -6.17 -5.59 22.28
N GLY A 392 -5.07 -4.84 22.16
CA GLY A 392 -4.24 -4.84 20.97
C GLY A 392 -3.70 -6.24 20.64
N LEU A 393 -3.21 -6.97 21.63
CA LEU A 393 -2.76 -8.36 21.45
C LEU A 393 -3.92 -9.27 21.00
N LYS A 394 -5.11 -9.12 21.61
CA LYS A 394 -6.30 -9.90 21.21
C LYS A 394 -6.62 -9.73 19.73
N TYR A 395 -6.74 -8.48 19.26
CA TYR A 395 -7.09 -8.23 17.86
C TYR A 395 -5.97 -8.55 16.89
N SER A 396 -4.70 -8.36 17.28
CA SER A 396 -3.56 -8.80 16.49
C SER A 396 -3.63 -10.30 16.20
N LYS A 397 -3.92 -11.12 17.24
CA LYS A 397 -4.12 -12.57 17.08
C LYS A 397 -5.29 -12.90 16.16
N LEU A 398 -6.46 -12.35 16.44
CA LEU A 398 -7.68 -12.66 15.68
C LEU A 398 -7.54 -12.35 14.18
N MET A 399 -6.98 -11.17 13.85
CA MET A 399 -6.80 -10.78 12.44
C MET A 399 -5.70 -11.59 11.76
N GLN A 400 -4.57 -11.83 12.42
CA GLN A 400 -3.50 -12.67 11.88
C GLN A 400 -3.98 -14.11 11.65
N GLU A 401 -4.71 -14.72 12.58
CA GLU A 401 -5.29 -16.04 12.43
C GLU A 401 -6.32 -16.09 11.29
N LEU A 402 -7.14 -15.04 11.13
CA LEU A 402 -8.08 -14.94 10.01
C LEU A 402 -7.34 -14.89 8.67
N ILE A 403 -6.32 -14.07 8.56
CA ILE A 403 -5.49 -13.97 7.35
C ILE A 403 -4.82 -15.32 7.03
N HIS A 404 -4.18 -15.96 8.01
CA HIS A 404 -3.53 -17.26 7.82
C HIS A 404 -4.52 -18.35 7.38
N ARG A 405 -5.77 -18.31 7.86
CA ARG A 405 -6.81 -19.24 7.44
C ARG A 405 -7.25 -19.00 5.98
N LEU A 406 -7.30 -17.75 5.54
CA LEU A 406 -7.72 -17.36 4.19
C LEU A 406 -6.56 -17.41 3.17
N ASP A 407 -5.34 -17.11 3.62
CA ASP A 407 -4.11 -17.14 2.86
C ASP A 407 -2.91 -17.49 3.77
N GLY A 408 -2.59 -18.76 3.87
CA GLY A 408 -1.46 -19.24 4.68
C GLY A 408 -0.08 -19.08 4.02
N THR A 409 0.04 -18.29 2.94
CA THR A 409 1.30 -18.14 2.18
C THR A 409 2.06 -16.85 2.45
N ARG A 410 1.43 -15.88 3.12
CA ARG A 410 2.01 -14.56 3.37
C ARG A 410 1.97 -14.22 4.86
N PRO A 411 3.02 -13.58 5.39
CA PRO A 411 3.05 -13.13 6.78
C PRO A 411 2.21 -11.88 7.00
N CYS A 412 1.94 -11.63 8.29
CA CYS A 412 1.30 -10.42 8.77
C CYS A 412 2.29 -9.51 9.50
N THR A 413 2.12 -8.22 9.33
CA THR A 413 2.83 -7.16 10.06
C THR A 413 1.86 -6.12 10.62
N GLN A 414 2.38 -5.23 11.42
CA GLN A 414 1.73 -4.02 11.92
C GLN A 414 2.79 -2.94 12.06
N GLY A 415 2.48 -1.72 11.63
CA GLY A 415 3.36 -0.57 11.84
C GLY A 415 3.25 -0.05 13.27
N MET A 416 4.32 -0.17 14.07
CA MET A 416 4.30 0.14 15.50
C MET A 416 5.20 1.34 15.85
N ASP A 417 4.60 2.47 16.21
CA ASP A 417 5.29 3.67 16.71
C ASP A 417 5.59 3.62 18.21
N LYS A 418 4.81 2.84 18.97
CA LYS A 418 5.00 2.59 20.42
C LYS A 418 5.61 1.22 20.64
N ALA A 419 6.73 0.95 19.98
CA ALA A 419 7.35 -0.37 19.92
C ALA A 419 7.65 -0.97 21.31
N GLU A 420 8.10 -0.17 22.29
CA GLU A 420 8.32 -0.66 23.67
C GLU A 420 7.02 -1.12 24.34
N GLY A 421 5.94 -0.36 24.15
CA GLY A 421 4.61 -0.75 24.64
C GLY A 421 4.10 -2.02 23.93
N ALA A 422 4.35 -2.16 22.62
CA ALA A 422 4.01 -3.35 21.87
C ALA A 422 4.82 -4.58 22.31
N MET A 423 6.12 -4.41 22.66
CA MET A 423 6.94 -5.46 23.25
C MET A 423 6.40 -5.88 24.63
N TRP A 424 5.99 -4.91 25.44
CA TRP A 424 5.42 -5.16 26.78
C TRP A 424 4.07 -5.87 26.71
N SER A 425 3.18 -5.48 25.80
CA SER A 425 1.86 -6.10 25.63
C SER A 425 1.87 -7.48 24.98
N GLY A 426 2.96 -7.83 24.29
CA GLY A 426 3.10 -9.06 23.50
C GLY A 426 2.70 -8.92 22.02
N VAL A 427 2.20 -7.77 21.58
CA VAL A 427 1.86 -7.52 20.16
C VAL A 427 3.08 -7.67 19.27
N TRP A 428 4.24 -7.16 19.70
CA TRP A 428 5.51 -7.27 18.98
C TRP A 428 5.90 -8.72 18.67
N GLN A 429 5.80 -9.59 19.68
CA GLN A 429 6.17 -11.01 19.56
C GLN A 429 5.15 -11.81 18.76
N GLU A 430 3.90 -11.36 18.76
CA GLU A 430 2.81 -12.02 18.02
C GLU A 430 2.95 -11.88 16.51
N MET A 431 3.35 -10.71 16.01
CA MET A 431 3.44 -10.46 14.59
C MET A 431 4.44 -11.38 13.89
N ASP A 432 4.07 -11.92 12.73
CA ASP A 432 4.99 -12.70 11.89
C ASP A 432 6.20 -11.87 11.50
N VAL A 433 5.97 -10.59 11.15
CA VAL A 433 7.01 -9.60 10.84
C VAL A 433 6.84 -8.40 11.76
N PRO A 434 7.64 -8.24 12.82
CA PRO A 434 7.60 -7.06 13.66
C PRO A 434 8.01 -5.81 12.88
N GLY A 435 7.12 -4.81 12.79
CA GLY A 435 7.31 -3.58 12.02
C GLY A 435 7.51 -2.35 12.90
N PHE A 436 8.61 -1.64 12.71
CA PHE A 436 8.84 -0.33 13.31
C PHE A 436 8.30 0.79 12.42
N ASN A 437 7.49 1.67 12.99
CA ASN A 437 7.31 3.01 12.45
C ASN A 437 8.33 3.91 13.15
N TYR A 438 9.36 4.34 12.38
CA TYR A 438 10.47 5.12 12.92
C TYR A 438 11.25 4.41 14.04
N ARG A 439 11.73 5.14 15.06
CA ARG A 439 12.35 4.57 16.27
C ARG A 439 13.59 3.71 16.00
N VAL A 440 14.43 4.12 15.04
CA VAL A 440 15.66 3.39 14.67
C VAL A 440 16.54 3.05 15.88
N HIS A 441 16.55 3.88 16.91
CA HIS A 441 17.28 3.64 18.16
C HIS A 441 16.77 2.42 18.96
N LEU A 442 15.58 1.89 18.63
CA LEU A 442 15.01 0.70 19.26
C LEU A 442 15.21 -0.57 18.43
N TYR A 443 15.82 -0.51 17.26
CA TYR A 443 15.92 -1.67 16.35
C TYR A 443 16.64 -2.85 17.02
N ASP A 444 17.78 -2.63 17.68
CA ASP A 444 18.50 -3.67 18.42
C ASP A 444 17.64 -4.28 19.55
N LYS A 445 16.93 -3.43 20.29
CA LYS A 445 16.02 -3.87 21.35
C LYS A 445 14.86 -4.71 20.76
N GLY A 446 14.26 -4.26 19.67
CA GLY A 446 13.19 -4.97 18.98
C GLY A 446 13.66 -6.32 18.43
N TYR A 447 14.83 -6.36 17.81
CA TYR A 447 15.45 -7.59 17.34
C TYR A 447 15.66 -8.61 18.48
N LYS A 448 16.25 -8.18 19.59
CA LYS A 448 16.46 -9.02 20.77
C LYS A 448 15.17 -9.52 21.43
N ASN A 449 14.08 -8.79 21.28
CA ASN A 449 12.75 -9.17 21.78
C ASN A 449 11.91 -9.92 20.74
N SER A 450 12.39 -10.13 19.52
CA SER A 450 11.72 -10.88 18.48
C SER A 450 12.23 -12.31 18.40
N ALA A 451 11.34 -13.30 18.60
CA ALA A 451 11.67 -14.70 18.37
C ALA A 451 11.82 -15.04 16.88
N LYS A 452 11.48 -14.11 15.99
CA LYS A 452 11.54 -14.29 14.54
C LYS A 452 12.96 -14.12 13.99
N GLY A 453 13.82 -13.37 14.66
CA GLY A 453 15.21 -13.12 14.27
C GLY A 453 15.38 -12.04 13.18
N TYR A 454 14.36 -11.20 12.99
CA TYR A 454 14.40 -10.05 12.07
C TYR A 454 13.40 -8.97 12.48
N VAL A 455 13.57 -7.77 11.93
CA VAL A 455 12.65 -6.64 12.06
C VAL A 455 12.53 -5.90 10.73
N LEU A 456 11.43 -5.16 10.57
CA LEU A 456 11.12 -4.36 9.39
C LEU A 456 11.00 -2.87 9.77
N GLY A 457 11.54 -1.98 8.95
CA GLY A 457 11.15 -0.56 8.94
C GLY A 457 9.83 -0.39 8.18
N SER A 458 8.70 -0.57 8.86
CA SER A 458 7.39 -0.48 8.22
C SER A 458 7.01 0.95 7.82
N GLU A 459 7.64 1.95 8.48
CA GLU A 459 7.57 3.36 8.12
C GLU A 459 8.86 4.05 8.57
N THR A 460 9.58 4.69 7.65
CA THR A 460 10.89 5.29 7.92
C THR A 460 10.98 6.71 7.40
N ALA A 461 11.93 7.47 7.92
CA ALA A 461 12.40 8.75 7.40
C ALA A 461 11.31 9.73 6.95
N SER A 462 10.39 10.13 7.87
CA SER A 462 9.50 11.29 7.64
C SER A 462 10.34 12.58 7.53
N THR A 463 10.97 12.76 6.39
CA THR A 463 11.73 13.96 6.04
C THR A 463 10.85 14.86 5.18
N VAL A 464 10.84 16.15 5.45
CA VAL A 464 9.98 17.12 4.75
C VAL A 464 10.81 18.10 3.93
N SER A 465 10.33 18.40 2.72
CA SER A 465 10.95 19.39 1.83
C SER A 465 9.98 19.94 0.79
N SER A 466 10.23 21.16 0.34
CA SER A 466 9.59 21.77 -0.81
C SER A 466 10.56 21.80 -1.98
N ARG A 467 10.15 21.26 -3.14
CA ARG A 467 11.02 21.15 -4.32
C ARG A 467 11.64 22.47 -4.75
N GLY A 468 12.98 22.54 -4.75
CA GLY A 468 13.75 23.70 -5.21
C GLY A 468 13.72 24.92 -4.30
N VAL A 469 13.29 24.77 -3.05
CA VAL A 469 13.32 25.82 -2.02
C VAL A 469 14.48 25.56 -1.07
N TYR A 470 15.28 26.57 -0.81
CA TYR A 470 16.44 26.45 0.09
C TYR A 470 16.42 27.50 1.17
N LYS A 471 16.66 27.12 2.41
CA LYS A 471 16.66 27.98 3.59
C LYS A 471 18.07 28.10 4.17
N PHE A 472 18.36 29.26 4.73
CA PHE A 472 19.65 29.56 5.34
C PHE A 472 19.46 30.12 6.75
N PRO A 473 20.37 29.86 7.69
CA PRO A 473 21.51 28.96 7.58
C PRO A 473 21.07 27.52 7.31
N VAL A 474 21.95 26.73 6.67
CA VAL A 474 21.70 25.29 6.47
C VAL A 474 21.99 24.60 7.79
N GLU A 475 20.99 23.93 8.34
CA GLU A 475 21.07 23.27 9.65
C GLU A 475 20.10 22.08 9.69
N GLU A 476 20.48 21.02 10.38
CA GLU A 476 19.56 19.93 10.72
C GLU A 476 18.51 20.46 11.71
N ASN A 477 17.26 20.09 11.50
CA ASN A 477 16.18 20.48 12.40
C ASN A 477 14.99 19.50 12.34
N HIS A 478 14.08 19.66 13.30
CA HIS A 478 12.87 18.84 13.41
C HIS A 478 11.62 19.72 13.30
N GLY A 479 10.96 19.64 12.14
CA GLY A 479 9.67 20.30 11.91
C GLY A 479 9.71 21.83 11.93
N LYS A 480 10.85 22.46 11.59
CA LYS A 480 10.97 23.92 11.56
C LYS A 480 10.02 24.54 10.55
N GLN A 481 9.24 25.50 11.00
CA GLN A 481 8.31 26.27 10.18
C GLN A 481 8.95 27.58 9.69
N TYR A 482 8.60 27.98 8.49
CA TYR A 482 9.02 29.25 7.87
C TYR A 482 7.78 30.06 7.47
N SER A 483 7.92 31.40 7.50
CA SER A 483 6.81 32.33 7.26
C SER A 483 6.18 32.24 5.86
N ASP A 484 6.89 31.66 4.90
CA ASP A 484 6.42 31.44 3.53
C ASP A 484 5.73 30.08 3.32
N GLY A 485 5.55 29.29 4.38
CA GLY A 485 4.92 27.96 4.30
C GLY A 485 5.71 26.93 3.50
N GLN A 486 7.03 27.11 3.34
CA GLN A 486 7.89 26.20 2.58
C GLN A 486 8.96 25.56 3.48
N VAL A 487 9.49 24.40 3.08
CA VAL A 487 10.52 23.67 3.81
C VAL A 487 11.77 23.54 2.94
N SER A 488 12.96 23.57 3.57
CA SER A 488 14.24 23.52 2.86
C SER A 488 14.45 22.21 2.10
N SER A 489 14.92 22.30 0.86
CA SER A 489 15.27 21.16 0.00
C SER A 489 16.69 20.63 0.24
N TYR A 490 17.38 21.09 1.27
CA TYR A 490 18.65 20.50 1.70
C TYR A 490 18.51 19.13 2.36
N ASP A 491 17.25 18.63 2.52
CA ASP A 491 16.91 17.32 3.10
C ASP A 491 17.37 17.09 4.55
N LEU A 492 17.56 18.16 5.31
CA LEU A 492 17.98 18.16 6.71
C LEU A 492 16.84 18.48 7.69
N THR A 493 15.60 18.39 7.24
CA THR A 493 14.42 18.61 8.09
C THR A 493 13.63 17.32 8.24
N ALA A 494 13.77 16.65 9.37
CA ALA A 494 12.93 15.53 9.74
C ALA A 494 11.71 16.00 10.55
N CYS A 495 10.66 15.20 10.62
CA CYS A 495 9.60 15.42 11.61
C CYS A 495 10.09 15.10 13.02
N TRP A 496 9.46 15.70 14.03
CA TRP A 496 9.88 15.51 15.44
C TRP A 496 9.73 14.06 15.94
N TRP A 497 9.00 13.21 15.26
CA TRP A 497 8.86 11.77 15.56
C TRP A 497 9.80 10.87 14.76
N SER A 498 10.60 11.44 13.86
CA SER A 498 11.36 10.73 12.84
C SER A 498 12.85 11.10 12.85
N ASN A 499 13.54 10.69 11.82
CA ASN A 499 14.98 10.81 11.60
C ASN A 499 15.27 11.06 10.12
N LEU A 500 16.52 11.36 9.78
CA LEU A 500 16.99 11.45 8.41
C LEU A 500 17.17 10.05 7.78
N PRO A 501 17.17 9.92 6.44
CA PRO A 501 17.38 8.65 5.75
C PRO A 501 18.68 7.93 6.12
N ASP A 502 19.75 8.66 6.39
CA ASP A 502 21.06 8.10 6.76
C ASP A 502 20.99 7.24 8.02
N ASP A 503 20.12 7.58 8.97
CA ASP A 503 19.93 6.81 10.19
C ASP A 503 19.33 5.44 9.91
N ASP A 504 18.33 5.38 9.02
CA ASP A 504 17.71 4.13 8.61
C ASP A 504 18.70 3.28 7.83
N TRP A 505 19.46 3.88 6.91
CA TRP A 505 20.41 3.16 6.06
C TRP A 505 21.56 2.55 6.83
N MET A 506 22.02 3.17 7.92
CA MET A 506 23.02 2.54 8.79
C MET A 506 22.54 1.18 9.31
N TRP A 507 21.28 1.08 9.73
CA TRP A 507 20.71 -0.20 10.16
C TRP A 507 20.45 -1.13 8.97
N GLN A 508 19.92 -0.60 7.86
CA GLN A 508 19.65 -1.39 6.65
C GLN A 508 20.93 -2.01 6.08
N ASP A 509 22.01 -1.25 5.98
CA ASP A 509 23.23 -1.69 5.34
C ASP A 509 24.09 -2.59 6.24
N LYS A 510 24.16 -2.29 7.53
CA LYS A 510 25.08 -2.97 8.45
C LYS A 510 24.43 -4.17 9.16
N MET A 511 23.11 -4.23 9.28
CA MET A 511 22.43 -5.29 10.02
C MET A 511 21.63 -6.23 9.09
N PRO A 512 22.06 -7.50 8.92
CA PRO A 512 21.39 -8.44 8.03
C PRO A 512 19.95 -8.77 8.45
N TRP A 513 19.64 -8.65 9.75
CA TRP A 513 18.34 -8.93 10.32
C TRP A 513 17.31 -7.76 10.17
N VAL A 514 17.72 -6.62 9.66
CA VAL A 514 16.80 -5.57 9.20
C VAL A 514 16.44 -5.88 7.76
N ILE A 515 15.19 -6.28 7.52
CA ILE A 515 14.77 -6.85 6.22
C ILE A 515 14.35 -5.82 5.18
N GLY A 516 14.49 -4.53 5.49
CA GLY A 516 14.18 -3.43 4.57
C GLY A 516 13.36 -2.33 5.21
N GLU A 517 12.93 -1.40 4.38
CA GLU A 517 12.25 -0.19 4.80
C GLU A 517 11.08 0.18 3.86
N PHE A 518 10.15 1.00 4.40
CA PHE A 518 9.11 1.68 3.63
C PHE A 518 9.09 3.16 4.03
N VAL A 519 9.65 3.99 3.16
CA VAL A 519 9.86 5.42 3.43
C VAL A 519 8.55 6.21 3.42
N TRP A 520 8.37 7.09 4.36
CA TRP A 520 7.25 8.05 4.41
C TRP A 520 7.64 9.37 3.72
N THR A 521 7.25 9.67 2.43
CA THR A 521 6.50 8.86 1.47
C THR A 521 7.14 8.91 0.08
N GLY A 522 6.66 8.08 -0.86
CA GLY A 522 7.16 8.12 -2.24
C GLY A 522 6.83 9.42 -2.96
N PHE A 523 5.59 9.88 -2.82
CA PHE A 523 5.09 11.13 -3.38
C PHE A 523 4.48 12.00 -2.29
N ASP A 524 4.51 13.31 -2.48
CA ASP A 524 3.59 14.17 -1.76
C ASP A 524 2.15 13.74 -2.09
N TYR A 525 1.27 13.83 -1.13
CA TYR A 525 -0.13 13.46 -1.23
C TYR A 525 -1.02 14.58 -0.70
N LEU A 526 -2.29 14.52 -1.00
CA LEU A 526 -3.26 15.51 -0.53
C LEU A 526 -3.53 15.33 0.98
N GLY A 527 -3.53 16.44 1.70
CA GLY A 527 -3.67 16.46 3.16
C GLY A 527 -2.33 16.38 3.90
N GLU A 528 -2.40 16.32 5.21
CA GLU A 528 -1.28 16.24 6.17
C GLU A 528 -0.11 17.18 5.83
N PRO A 529 -0.30 18.50 5.81
CA PRO A 529 0.74 19.44 5.39
C PRO A 529 1.78 19.71 6.48
N THR A 530 2.19 18.73 7.26
CA THR A 530 3.23 18.85 8.29
C THR A 530 4.53 19.42 7.70
N PRO A 531 5.16 20.43 8.35
CA PRO A 531 4.90 20.93 9.70
C PRO A 531 3.85 22.07 9.79
N TYR A 532 3.04 22.30 8.75
CA TYR A 532 2.07 23.39 8.65
C TYR A 532 0.63 22.90 8.79
N ASP A 533 0.35 21.97 9.69
CA ASP A 533 -0.94 21.31 9.85
C ASP A 533 -2.12 22.28 10.04
N GLU A 534 -1.86 23.42 10.68
CA GLU A 534 -2.84 24.47 10.91
C GLU A 534 -2.80 25.58 9.85
N TYR A 535 -1.89 25.46 8.87
CA TYR A 535 -1.70 26.52 7.88
C TYR A 535 -2.66 26.39 6.70
N TRP A 536 -3.49 27.37 6.51
CA TRP A 536 -4.39 27.51 5.38
C TRP A 536 -3.77 28.39 4.27
N PRO A 537 -3.82 28.05 3.00
CA PRO A 537 -4.52 26.90 2.38
C PRO A 537 -3.59 25.74 1.99
N SER A 538 -2.68 25.32 2.84
CA SER A 538 -1.79 24.21 2.52
C SER A 538 -2.59 22.92 2.29
N ARG A 539 -2.47 22.33 1.12
CA ARG A 539 -3.29 21.19 0.68
C ARG A 539 -2.52 19.91 0.47
N SER A 540 -1.20 19.99 0.43
CA SER A 540 -0.32 18.90 0.08
C SER A 540 0.66 18.64 1.22
N SER A 541 0.99 17.37 1.43
CA SER A 541 2.08 16.99 2.31
C SER A 541 3.43 17.48 1.77
N TYR A 542 4.47 17.43 2.61
CA TYR A 542 5.85 17.76 2.27
C TYR A 542 6.77 16.55 2.36
N PHE A 543 6.21 15.37 2.68
CA PHE A 543 6.95 14.13 2.95
C PHE A 543 7.52 13.47 1.69
N GLY A 544 6.90 13.69 0.53
CA GLY A 544 7.22 12.99 -0.70
C GLY A 544 8.70 13.09 -1.11
N ILE A 545 9.26 11.98 -1.57
CA ILE A 545 10.53 11.96 -2.30
C ILE A 545 10.35 12.69 -3.64
N TYR A 546 9.19 12.53 -4.23
CA TYR A 546 8.70 13.30 -5.38
C TYR A 546 7.57 14.25 -4.94
N ASP A 547 7.42 15.37 -5.64
CA ASP A 547 6.31 16.29 -5.36
C ASP A 547 4.96 15.70 -5.81
N LEU A 548 3.87 16.44 -5.52
CA LEU A 548 2.49 16.02 -5.83
C LEU A 548 2.27 15.69 -7.33
N ALA A 549 3.01 16.32 -8.21
CA ALA A 549 2.95 16.09 -9.66
C ALA A 549 3.90 14.97 -10.13
N GLY A 550 4.69 14.39 -9.24
CA GLY A 550 5.69 13.37 -9.53
C GLY A 550 6.97 13.94 -10.13
N LEU A 551 7.32 15.19 -9.82
CA LEU A 551 8.62 15.76 -10.16
C LEU A 551 9.61 15.51 -9.00
N PRO A 552 10.89 15.18 -9.30
CA PRO A 552 11.85 14.83 -8.27
C PRO A 552 12.18 16.02 -7.38
N LYS A 553 12.16 15.83 -6.07
CA LYS A 553 12.84 16.69 -5.11
C LYS A 553 14.32 16.30 -5.06
N ASP A 554 15.18 17.09 -4.43
CA ASP A 554 16.61 16.76 -4.35
C ASP A 554 16.85 15.39 -3.73
N ARG A 555 16.07 15.03 -2.73
CA ARG A 555 16.09 13.72 -2.06
C ARG A 555 15.80 12.52 -2.96
N ALA A 556 15.14 12.70 -4.11
CA ALA A 556 14.95 11.62 -5.09
C ALA A 556 16.30 11.12 -5.63
N TYR A 557 17.24 12.03 -5.83
CA TYR A 557 18.59 11.67 -6.26
C TYR A 557 19.42 11.02 -5.14
N LEU A 558 19.19 11.42 -3.88
CA LEU A 558 19.81 10.80 -2.71
C LEU A 558 19.38 9.32 -2.59
N TYR A 559 18.06 9.03 -2.66
CA TYR A 559 17.56 7.65 -2.70
C TYR A 559 18.03 6.88 -3.92
N ARG A 560 18.08 7.50 -5.09
CA ARG A 560 18.58 6.84 -6.31
C ARG A 560 20.05 6.44 -6.20
N VAL A 561 20.89 7.28 -5.60
CA VAL A 561 22.29 6.98 -5.33
C VAL A 561 22.44 5.76 -4.43
N HIS A 562 21.58 5.64 -3.42
CA HIS A 562 21.63 4.56 -2.45
C HIS A 562 20.98 3.27 -2.95
N TRP A 563 19.79 3.35 -3.54
CA TRP A 563 19.02 2.17 -3.94
C TRP A 563 19.38 1.62 -5.32
N ARG A 564 19.94 2.47 -6.21
CA ARG A 564 20.31 2.13 -7.58
C ARG A 564 21.68 2.69 -7.97
N PRO A 565 22.75 2.30 -7.28
CA PRO A 565 24.09 2.87 -7.49
C PRO A 565 24.65 2.62 -8.90
N GLU A 566 24.23 1.54 -9.58
CA GLU A 566 24.62 1.22 -10.97
C GLU A 566 24.12 2.25 -11.98
N ALA A 567 23.09 3.03 -11.66
CA ALA A 567 22.55 4.08 -12.53
C ALA A 567 23.47 5.30 -12.70
N LYS A 568 24.60 5.34 -12.00
CA LYS A 568 25.62 6.41 -12.08
C LYS A 568 25.03 7.80 -11.98
N THR A 569 24.51 8.14 -10.82
CA THR A 569 23.88 9.41 -10.53
C THR A 569 24.91 10.43 -10.04
N LEU A 570 24.76 11.68 -10.50
CA LEU A 570 25.44 12.86 -9.97
C LEU A 570 24.44 14.01 -9.91
N HIS A 571 24.13 14.48 -8.72
CA HIS A 571 23.23 15.60 -8.50
C HIS A 571 23.87 16.62 -7.57
N VAL A 572 23.72 17.90 -7.91
CA VAL A 572 24.29 19.02 -7.17
C VAL A 572 23.17 19.94 -6.70
N LEU A 573 23.15 20.25 -5.42
CA LEU A 573 22.24 21.23 -4.85
C LEU A 573 23.02 22.27 -4.02
N PRO A 574 22.51 23.47 -3.84
CA PRO A 574 21.32 24.08 -4.45
C PRO A 574 21.58 24.61 -5.88
N HIS A 575 20.61 25.30 -6.46
CA HIS A 575 20.85 26.08 -7.68
C HIS A 575 21.81 27.26 -7.41
N TRP A 576 22.33 27.93 -8.47
CA TRP A 576 23.37 28.97 -8.35
C TRP A 576 22.84 30.42 -8.35
N THR A 577 21.55 30.65 -8.42
CA THR A 577 20.97 32.00 -8.52
C THR A 577 20.56 32.49 -7.14
N TRP A 578 21.45 33.25 -6.48
CA TRP A 578 21.27 33.75 -5.12
C TRP A 578 21.37 35.30 -5.07
N LYS A 579 20.48 35.96 -5.78
CA LYS A 579 20.40 37.42 -5.73
C LYS A 579 20.11 37.92 -4.30
N GLY A 580 20.93 38.88 -3.82
CA GLY A 580 20.80 39.44 -2.47
C GLY A 580 21.51 38.66 -1.37
N ARG A 581 22.34 37.67 -1.74
CA ARG A 581 23.19 36.92 -0.81
C ARG A 581 24.67 37.07 -1.14
N GLU A 582 25.04 38.13 -1.78
CA GLU A 582 26.42 38.40 -2.16
C GLU A 582 27.31 38.51 -0.90
N GLY A 583 28.36 37.71 -0.83
CA GLY A 583 29.28 37.64 0.33
C GLY A 583 28.85 36.64 1.42
N GLU A 584 27.69 35.97 1.28
CA GLU A 584 27.27 34.92 2.20
C GLU A 584 27.68 33.54 1.70
N VAL A 585 27.90 32.64 2.65
CA VAL A 585 28.22 31.21 2.33
C VAL A 585 26.97 30.49 1.84
N THR A 586 27.11 29.78 0.73
CA THR A 586 26.10 28.85 0.21
C THR A 586 26.68 27.44 0.23
N PRO A 587 26.28 26.58 1.19
CA PRO A 587 26.69 25.19 1.20
C PRO A 587 26.26 24.47 -0.07
N VAL A 588 27.16 23.67 -0.63
CA VAL A 588 26.91 22.86 -1.84
C VAL A 588 26.95 21.39 -1.46
N PHE A 589 25.84 20.69 -1.68
CA PHE A 589 25.76 19.26 -1.48
C PHE A 589 25.83 18.54 -2.83
N VAL A 590 26.45 17.35 -2.80
CA VAL A 590 26.61 16.49 -3.99
C VAL A 590 26.12 15.09 -3.64
N TYR A 591 25.04 14.67 -4.28
CA TYR A 591 24.55 13.28 -4.20
C TYR A 591 25.11 12.49 -5.38
N THR A 592 25.94 11.50 -5.11
CA THR A 592 26.60 10.75 -6.18
C THR A 592 26.83 9.28 -5.83
N SER A 593 26.66 8.40 -6.84
CA SER A 593 27.03 6.98 -6.74
C SER A 593 28.53 6.72 -6.98
N TYR A 594 29.29 7.75 -7.36
CA TYR A 594 30.74 7.65 -7.52
C TYR A 594 31.46 7.72 -6.16
N PRO A 595 32.66 7.14 -6.03
CA PRO A 595 33.37 7.10 -4.77
C PRO A 595 33.97 8.44 -4.36
N GLU A 596 34.10 9.39 -5.30
CA GLU A 596 34.64 10.72 -5.05
C GLU A 596 34.03 11.76 -6.00
N ALA A 597 34.06 13.03 -5.57
CA ALA A 597 33.65 14.19 -6.37
C ALA A 597 34.67 15.32 -6.27
N GLU A 598 34.88 16.06 -7.35
CA GLU A 598 35.73 17.24 -7.41
C GLU A 598 34.92 18.43 -7.91
N LEU A 599 34.94 19.52 -7.15
CA LEU A 599 34.26 20.75 -7.49
C LEU A 599 35.16 21.70 -8.28
N PHE A 600 34.66 22.21 -9.41
CA PHE A 600 35.32 23.25 -10.18
C PHE A 600 34.45 24.52 -10.25
N ILE A 601 35.04 25.67 -9.95
CA ILE A 601 34.40 26.98 -10.13
C ILE A 601 35.21 27.74 -11.17
N ASN A 602 34.58 28.11 -12.28
CA ASN A 602 35.24 28.78 -13.41
C ASN A 602 36.51 28.07 -13.89
N GLY A 603 36.48 26.72 -13.93
CA GLY A 603 37.60 25.89 -14.37
C GLY A 603 38.72 25.69 -13.34
N LYS A 604 38.60 26.28 -12.14
CA LYS A 604 39.56 26.09 -11.03
C LYS A 604 39.03 25.10 -10.03
N SER A 605 39.78 24.04 -9.75
CA SER A 605 39.46 23.06 -8.71
C SER A 605 39.36 23.73 -7.33
N GLN A 606 38.31 23.36 -6.61
CA GLN A 606 38.08 23.76 -5.21
C GLN A 606 38.40 22.62 -4.24
N GLY A 607 38.86 21.49 -4.78
CA GLY A 607 39.21 20.31 -4.00
C GLY A 607 38.37 19.10 -4.37
N ARG A 608 38.79 17.96 -3.84
CA ARG A 608 38.19 16.63 -4.07
C ARG A 608 37.78 16.04 -2.73
N LEU A 609 36.57 15.54 -2.65
CA LEU A 609 36.01 14.84 -1.49
C LEU A 609 35.78 13.37 -1.84
N LYS A 610 36.04 12.49 -0.90
CA LYS A 610 35.78 11.05 -0.99
C LYS A 610 34.61 10.68 -0.09
N LYS A 611 33.82 9.72 -0.55
CA LYS A 611 32.79 9.09 0.25
C LYS A 611 33.44 8.38 1.43
N MET A 612 32.96 8.62 2.66
CA MET A 612 33.43 7.94 3.86
C MET A 612 32.57 6.71 4.14
N ASP A 613 33.20 5.63 4.61
CA ASP A 613 32.49 4.48 5.19
C ASP A 613 32.56 4.60 6.71
N VAL A 614 31.41 4.81 7.34
CA VAL A 614 31.28 4.92 8.79
C VAL A 614 30.95 3.55 9.36
N SER A 615 31.69 3.11 10.38
CA SER A 615 31.36 1.86 11.06
C SER A 615 30.11 1.99 11.92
N MET A 616 29.40 0.86 12.14
CA MET A 616 28.24 0.86 13.04
C MET A 616 28.60 1.26 14.48
N ALA A 617 29.80 0.92 14.92
CA ALA A 617 30.29 1.32 16.24
C ALA A 617 30.47 2.83 16.34
N ASP A 618 31.16 3.45 15.38
CA ASP A 618 31.33 4.91 15.33
C ASP A 618 29.99 5.64 15.22
N PHE A 619 29.07 5.10 14.40
CA PHE A 619 27.71 5.63 14.28
C PHE A 619 26.96 5.60 15.61
N LEU A 620 26.95 4.47 16.28
CA LEU A 620 26.25 4.32 17.58
C LEU A 620 26.89 5.16 18.67
N GLU A 621 28.24 5.24 18.72
CA GLU A 621 28.98 6.04 19.70
C GLU A 621 28.63 7.53 19.53
N ASN A 622 28.74 8.05 18.34
CA ASN A 622 28.44 9.45 18.04
C ASN A 622 26.93 9.81 18.21
N ARG A 623 26.04 8.83 18.09
CA ARG A 623 24.60 9.04 18.23
C ARG A 623 24.07 8.82 19.64
N VAL A 624 24.70 7.94 20.44
CA VAL A 624 24.24 7.61 21.81
C VAL A 624 24.45 8.75 22.78
N GLU A 625 25.55 9.50 22.65
CA GLU A 625 25.86 10.61 23.55
C GLU A 625 24.95 11.84 23.34
N GLU A 626 24.32 12.00 22.16
CA GLU A 626 23.47 13.14 21.82
C GLU A 626 21.97 12.83 21.86
N ARG A 627 21.56 11.62 22.22
CA ARG A 627 20.14 11.25 22.28
C ARG A 627 19.45 11.85 23.48
N LEU A 628 18.67 12.86 23.21
CA LEU A 628 17.73 13.43 24.17
C LEU A 628 16.48 12.55 24.34
N PRO A 629 15.81 12.61 25.50
CA PRO A 629 14.60 11.85 25.75
C PRO A 629 13.53 12.19 24.73
N TRP A 630 12.75 11.22 24.41
CA TRP A 630 11.55 11.20 23.56
C TRP A 630 11.21 12.52 22.81
N GLY A 631 11.53 12.59 21.52
CA GLY A 631 11.21 13.75 20.66
C GLY A 631 12.39 14.61 20.25
N GLU A 632 13.57 14.41 20.83
CA GLU A 632 14.76 15.13 20.42
C GLU A 632 15.84 14.14 19.95
N MET A 633 16.09 14.12 18.64
CA MET A 633 17.21 13.37 18.07
C MET A 633 18.43 14.28 17.97
N GLY A 634 19.58 13.77 18.41
CA GLY A 634 20.82 14.50 18.43
C GLY A 634 21.31 14.94 17.06
N LYS A 635 22.14 15.95 17.04
CA LYS A 635 22.82 16.43 15.82
C LYS A 635 23.83 15.41 15.33
N PHE A 636 23.99 15.30 14.01
CA PHE A 636 25.18 14.71 13.44
C PHE A 636 26.40 15.52 13.86
N ALA A 637 27.49 14.84 14.19
CA ALA A 637 28.80 15.49 14.16
C ALA A 637 29.04 15.98 12.73
N ASP A 638 29.57 17.18 12.58
CA ASP A 638 29.94 17.70 11.27
C ASP A 638 30.82 16.70 10.53
N PRO A 639 30.59 16.48 9.22
CA PRO A 639 31.35 15.53 8.41
C PRO A 639 32.84 15.88 8.33
#